data_05fb84ec28dc20a3ace62166cb99b228
#
_entry.id   05fb84ec28dc20a3ace62166cb99b228
#
_cell.length_a   1.000
_cell.length_b   1.000
_cell.length_c   1.000
_cell.angle_alpha   90.00
_cell.angle_beta   90.00
_cell.angle_gamma   90.00
#
_symmetry.space_group_name_H-M   'P 1'
#
loop_
_entity.id
_entity.type
_entity.pdbx_description
1 polymer ?
#
loop_
_entity_poly.entity_id
_entity_poly.type
_entity_poly.pdbx_seq_one_letter_code
_entity_poly.pdbx_strand_id
1 'polypeptide(L)'
;MRAAALALLAAGQAAALDLTRAVVVYPPSFTGPEKKAVAMLVEEVEKRSQVRWRTGPAPGSAPVVEVERSGSGPAEGYSLRVDRRTVKIAGNDARGVLFGVGHLLRALRMKPGSITVPDHLDVTTAPKYKLRGHQLGYRPKTNSYDGWNLAMWEQYYRDLIVFGANAVELIPPRSDDDATSPHFPAPPMEMMIGMSRLAEEYGIDLWIWYPAMDKDYSDPKTVEFALAEWAEVFRKLPRIDAVFVPGGDPGHTQPKYLMALLEKQRQSLLRHHPKAEMWVAPQGFNREWMDEFLDILRTEPPRLAGVVFGPQTRMSLPALREAVPKRYPIRHYPDITHSRQCQYPVPDWDPAYASTQAREGINPRPLGQARIFRLLQPLTIGALTYSEGCNDDVNKAIWSALGWNPEADVVEVLRDYSRYFLGERYADNFAQGLLALERNWQGPLLTNTSVYLTLEQFQTMERSAAPQDLLNWRFQQALYRAYYDGYVAGRLLYENWAERAATDRLRAAPRTGTLAAMREAESILDRAVADRESDARRTRVFELAEALFQSIRMQLSVERYKAIAVGRGANLDTIDMPLNNRLWLKQRFAEIRKAAEESERLKAIDGIVNWANPGPGGFYDDLGQPGRQPHLVRGPGFDKDPGLLESAHTSFYYNPAYPVSWWTFAEALNDTPLRMRYTGLDPAAQYKVRVVYANQESRWRVRLSAGDGIEVHPLIPKPDPPRPLEFDLPSAATAGGELNLSWRRDQAGGGAGRGAQVSEVWLIKK
;
A
#
# COMPACT_ATOMS: atom_id res chain seq x y z
N MET A 1 -15.69 -14.12 -59.09
CA MET A 1 -15.04 -12.83 -59.11
C MET A 1 -15.50 -12.00 -57.94
N ARG A 2 -14.70 -11.90 -56.90
CA ARG A 2 -14.70 -10.83 -55.88
C ARG A 2 -13.35 -10.96 -55.16
N ALA A 3 -12.39 -10.15 -55.59
CA ALA A 3 -11.13 -9.98 -54.92
C ALA A 3 -11.37 -9.17 -53.65
N ALA A 4 -11.13 -9.78 -52.49
CA ALA A 4 -11.06 -9.08 -51.21
C ALA A 4 -9.65 -8.49 -51.09
N ALA A 5 -9.57 -7.15 -51.11
CA ALA A 5 -8.36 -6.42 -50.83
C ALA A 5 -8.02 -6.56 -49.34
N LEU A 6 -6.95 -7.27 -49.01
CA LEU A 6 -6.27 -7.17 -47.73
C LEU A 6 -5.60 -5.79 -47.66
N ALA A 7 -6.20 -4.85 -46.95
CA ALA A 7 -5.48 -3.66 -46.53
C ALA A 7 -4.54 -4.05 -45.41
N LEU A 8 -3.25 -4.23 -45.69
CA LEU A 8 -2.19 -4.22 -44.71
C LEU A 8 -2.16 -2.83 -44.07
N LEU A 9 -2.61 -2.74 -42.83
CA LEU A 9 -2.25 -1.64 -41.94
C LEU A 9 -0.75 -1.74 -41.67
N ALA A 10 0.04 -1.10 -42.48
CA ALA A 10 1.42 -0.76 -42.16
C ALA A 10 1.33 0.25 -41.01
N ALA A 11 1.41 -0.20 -39.75
CA ALA A 11 1.78 0.65 -38.64
C ALA A 11 3.15 1.23 -39.01
N GLY A 12 3.18 2.51 -39.43
CA GLY A 12 4.41 3.21 -39.71
C GLY A 12 5.30 3.11 -38.46
N GLN A 13 6.39 2.36 -38.56
CA GLN A 13 7.43 2.42 -37.53
C GLN A 13 7.86 3.89 -37.47
N ALA A 14 7.57 4.56 -36.35
CA ALA A 14 8.10 5.88 -36.09
C ALA A 14 9.60 5.83 -36.35
N ALA A 15 10.09 6.75 -37.19
CA ALA A 15 11.50 6.81 -37.51
C ALA A 15 12.29 6.93 -36.19
N ALA A 16 13.39 6.23 -36.08
CA ALA A 16 14.18 6.16 -34.86
C ALA A 16 15.66 6.40 -35.18
N LEU A 17 16.29 7.22 -34.36
CA LEU A 17 17.72 7.46 -34.42
C LEU A 17 18.47 6.30 -33.77
N ASP A 18 19.39 5.69 -34.49
CA ASP A 18 20.30 4.67 -33.96
C ASP A 18 21.44 5.32 -33.17
N LEU A 19 21.50 5.01 -31.88
CA LEU A 19 22.48 5.48 -30.90
C LEU A 19 23.48 4.39 -30.49
N THR A 20 23.50 3.24 -31.13
CA THR A 20 24.36 2.11 -30.76
C THR A 20 25.83 2.50 -30.65
N ARG A 21 26.31 3.40 -31.53
CA ARG A 21 27.69 3.89 -31.56
C ARG A 21 27.80 5.36 -31.06
N ALA A 22 26.88 5.81 -30.25
CA ALA A 22 26.90 7.21 -29.80
C ALA A 22 28.10 7.51 -28.90
N VAL A 23 28.47 8.79 -28.88
CA VAL A 23 29.47 9.35 -27.98
C VAL A 23 28.80 10.40 -27.09
N VAL A 24 29.03 10.31 -25.78
CA VAL A 24 28.52 11.28 -24.82
C VAL A 24 29.52 12.43 -24.68
N VAL A 25 29.03 13.64 -24.93
CA VAL A 25 29.82 14.87 -24.86
C VAL A 25 29.25 15.75 -23.75
N TYR A 26 30.10 16.23 -22.86
CA TYR A 26 29.71 17.13 -21.78
C TYR A 26 30.85 18.11 -21.41
N PRO A 27 30.52 19.29 -20.80
CA PRO A 27 31.53 20.28 -20.44
C PRO A 27 32.48 19.79 -19.35
N PRO A 28 33.80 20.08 -19.45
CA PRO A 28 34.77 19.77 -18.39
C PRO A 28 34.45 20.43 -17.04
N SER A 29 33.67 21.52 -17.07
CA SER A 29 33.25 22.30 -15.88
C SER A 29 32.16 21.63 -15.05
N PHE A 30 31.64 20.47 -15.43
CA PHE A 30 30.65 19.76 -14.65
C PHE A 30 31.12 19.44 -13.25
N THR A 31 30.23 19.65 -12.25
CA THR A 31 30.45 19.36 -10.84
C THR A 31 30.21 17.87 -10.52
N GLY A 32 30.32 17.49 -9.23
CA GLY A 32 30.10 16.11 -8.79
C GLY A 32 28.77 15.50 -9.27
N PRO A 33 27.60 16.11 -8.96
CA PRO A 33 26.29 15.58 -9.35
C PRO A 33 26.08 15.46 -10.86
N GLU A 34 26.59 16.43 -11.64
CA GLU A 34 26.48 16.40 -13.11
C GLU A 34 27.32 15.29 -13.72
N LYS A 35 28.56 15.11 -13.23
CA LYS A 35 29.43 13.98 -13.62
C LYS A 35 28.79 12.64 -13.23
N LYS A 36 28.17 12.57 -12.06
CA LYS A 36 27.46 11.37 -11.59
C LYS A 36 26.25 11.05 -12.51
N ALA A 37 25.52 12.07 -12.98
CA ALA A 37 24.44 11.91 -13.96
C ALA A 37 24.96 11.32 -15.30
N VAL A 38 26.07 11.81 -15.81
CA VAL A 38 26.69 11.26 -17.03
C VAL A 38 27.18 9.82 -16.82
N ALA A 39 27.81 9.53 -15.68
CA ALA A 39 28.22 8.16 -15.33
C ALA A 39 27.00 7.23 -15.27
N MET A 40 25.91 7.65 -14.60
CA MET A 40 24.65 6.93 -14.56
C MET A 40 24.14 6.62 -15.97
N LEU A 41 24.14 7.61 -16.90
CA LEU A 41 23.70 7.41 -18.27
C LEU A 41 24.49 6.28 -18.96
N VAL A 42 25.82 6.35 -18.92
CA VAL A 42 26.69 5.36 -19.58
C VAL A 42 26.52 3.96 -18.99
N GLU A 43 26.50 3.87 -17.67
CA GLU A 43 26.39 2.60 -16.93
C GLU A 43 25.02 1.95 -17.09
N GLU A 44 23.93 2.73 -17.04
CA GLU A 44 22.57 2.21 -17.22
C GLU A 44 22.31 1.76 -18.66
N VAL A 45 22.89 2.45 -19.65
CA VAL A 45 22.86 2.04 -21.06
C VAL A 45 23.63 0.74 -21.25
N GLU A 46 24.87 0.64 -20.73
CA GLU A 46 25.67 -0.57 -20.80
C GLU A 46 24.97 -1.77 -20.15
N LYS A 47 24.41 -1.57 -18.97
CA LYS A 47 23.70 -2.62 -18.22
C LYS A 47 22.54 -3.23 -19.01
N ARG A 48 21.77 -2.40 -19.77
CA ARG A 48 20.57 -2.83 -20.49
C ARG A 48 20.80 -3.24 -21.94
N SER A 49 21.85 -2.66 -22.57
CA SER A 49 22.12 -2.92 -23.99
C SER A 49 23.38 -3.74 -24.25
N GLN A 50 24.22 -3.95 -23.23
CA GLN A 50 25.58 -4.51 -23.38
C GLN A 50 26.48 -3.68 -24.33
N VAL A 51 26.11 -2.41 -24.54
CA VAL A 51 26.87 -1.45 -25.32
C VAL A 51 27.34 -0.33 -24.41
N ARG A 52 28.66 -0.15 -24.30
CA ARG A 52 29.22 0.96 -23.53
C ARG A 52 29.49 2.17 -24.41
N TRP A 53 28.79 3.25 -24.16
CA TRP A 53 29.07 4.54 -24.81
C TRP A 53 30.39 5.13 -24.32
N ARG A 54 31.16 5.70 -25.25
CA ARG A 54 32.37 6.44 -24.92
C ARG A 54 32.01 7.88 -24.52
N THR A 55 32.83 8.46 -23.68
CA THR A 55 32.76 9.90 -23.32
C THR A 55 33.94 10.64 -23.97
N GLY A 56 33.73 11.88 -24.41
CA GLY A 56 34.75 12.72 -24.98
C GLY A 56 34.40 13.28 -26.37
N PRO A 57 35.35 13.84 -27.12
CA PRO A 57 35.08 14.40 -28.44
C PRO A 57 34.51 13.35 -29.39
N ALA A 58 33.45 13.72 -30.11
CA ALA A 58 32.81 12.84 -31.07
C ALA A 58 33.58 12.84 -32.40
N PRO A 59 33.87 11.67 -33.02
CA PRO A 59 34.32 11.59 -34.39
C PRO A 59 33.23 12.11 -35.34
N GLY A 60 33.58 12.78 -36.42
CA GLY A 60 32.67 13.53 -37.29
C GLY A 60 31.46 12.77 -37.89
N SER A 61 31.43 11.44 -37.80
CA SER A 61 30.32 10.60 -38.32
C SER A 61 29.48 9.91 -37.22
N ALA A 62 29.89 9.92 -35.96
CA ALA A 62 29.16 9.24 -34.86
C ALA A 62 27.93 10.04 -34.41
N PRO A 63 26.82 9.36 -33.99
CA PRO A 63 25.77 10.01 -33.23
C PRO A 63 26.31 10.59 -31.92
N VAL A 64 25.72 11.69 -31.47
CA VAL A 64 26.17 12.42 -30.26
C VAL A 64 25.05 12.50 -29.25
N VAL A 65 25.34 12.22 -28.00
CA VAL A 65 24.51 12.58 -26.85
C VAL A 65 25.21 13.74 -26.16
N GLU A 66 24.71 14.94 -26.37
CA GLU A 66 25.25 16.18 -25.78
C GLU A 66 24.51 16.46 -24.47
N VAL A 67 25.27 16.60 -23.39
CA VAL A 67 24.74 16.91 -22.05
C VAL A 67 25.33 18.25 -21.58
N GLU A 68 24.49 19.22 -21.33
CA GLU A 68 24.93 20.56 -20.92
C GLU A 68 24.06 21.13 -19.79
N ARG A 69 24.51 22.24 -19.18
CA ARG A 69 23.71 23.04 -18.28
C ARG A 69 23.42 24.38 -18.93
N SER A 70 22.13 24.71 -19.07
CA SER A 70 21.69 26.00 -19.62
C SER A 70 21.88 27.18 -18.66
N GLY A 71 21.81 26.89 -17.35
CA GLY A 71 21.92 27.91 -16.29
C GLY A 71 20.73 28.84 -16.16
N SER A 72 19.61 28.57 -16.84
CA SER A 72 18.41 29.40 -16.84
C SER A 72 17.15 28.56 -16.91
N GLY A 73 16.03 29.07 -16.33
CA GLY A 73 14.72 28.42 -16.31
C GLY A 73 14.32 27.94 -14.89
N PRO A 74 13.16 27.29 -14.78
CA PRO A 74 12.69 26.76 -13.50
C PRO A 74 13.65 25.70 -12.92
N ALA A 75 13.77 25.66 -11.60
CA ALA A 75 14.62 24.69 -10.89
C ALA A 75 14.29 23.25 -11.31
N GLU A 76 15.32 22.42 -11.42
CA GLU A 76 15.23 21.01 -11.82
C GLU A 76 14.71 20.76 -13.23
N GLY A 77 14.32 21.81 -13.97
CA GLY A 77 13.83 21.72 -15.34
C GLY A 77 14.93 21.39 -16.35
N TYR A 78 14.53 20.89 -17.50
CA TYR A 78 15.43 20.56 -18.61
C TYR A 78 14.72 20.62 -19.95
N SER A 79 15.50 20.67 -21.03
CA SER A 79 15.05 20.33 -22.37
C SER A 79 15.78 19.06 -22.87
N LEU A 80 15.05 18.22 -23.63
CA LEU A 80 15.56 17.02 -24.27
C LEU A 80 15.07 17.02 -25.71
N ARG A 81 16.01 17.09 -26.66
CA ARG A 81 15.71 17.16 -28.09
C ARG A 81 16.52 16.16 -28.90
N VAL A 82 15.85 15.55 -29.86
CA VAL A 82 16.51 14.70 -30.87
C VAL A 82 16.46 15.42 -32.20
N ASP A 83 17.63 15.68 -32.79
CA ASP A 83 17.76 16.31 -34.10
C ASP A 83 18.78 15.54 -34.93
N ARG A 84 18.31 14.93 -36.04
CA ARG A 84 19.12 14.17 -37.02
C ARG A 84 20.01 13.13 -36.37
N ARG A 85 21.20 13.53 -35.84
CA ARG A 85 22.21 12.64 -35.27
C ARG A 85 22.61 13.02 -33.83
N THR A 86 21.93 13.99 -33.29
CA THR A 86 22.24 14.52 -31.96
C THR A 86 21.04 14.39 -31.03
N VAL A 87 21.30 13.84 -29.84
CA VAL A 87 20.40 13.96 -28.69
C VAL A 87 20.97 15.02 -27.77
N LYS A 88 20.24 16.09 -27.55
CA LYS A 88 20.69 17.18 -26.66
C LYS A 88 19.86 17.22 -25.37
N ILE A 89 20.55 17.14 -24.24
CA ILE A 89 20.02 17.35 -22.91
C ILE A 89 20.58 18.66 -22.37
N ALA A 90 19.72 19.64 -22.06
CA ALA A 90 20.12 20.88 -21.44
C ALA A 90 19.35 21.07 -20.13
N GLY A 91 20.03 20.82 -18.98
CA GLY A 91 19.45 21.02 -17.65
C GLY A 91 19.52 22.49 -17.23
N ASN A 92 18.48 23.00 -16.57
CA ASN A 92 18.48 24.36 -16.05
C ASN A 92 19.48 24.54 -14.88
N ASP A 93 19.70 23.46 -14.14
CA ASP A 93 20.68 23.33 -13.05
C ASP A 93 21.25 21.90 -13.03
N ALA A 94 22.03 21.56 -12.03
CA ALA A 94 22.65 20.22 -11.90
C ALA A 94 21.60 19.10 -11.76
N ARG A 95 20.46 19.34 -11.07
CA ARG A 95 19.36 18.37 -10.98
C ARG A 95 18.60 18.29 -12.29
N GLY A 96 18.46 19.40 -13.02
CA GLY A 96 17.89 19.39 -14.38
C GLY A 96 18.68 18.51 -15.34
N VAL A 97 20.02 18.51 -15.23
CA VAL A 97 20.88 17.55 -15.96
C VAL A 97 20.56 16.11 -15.56
N LEU A 98 20.47 15.82 -14.27
CA LEU A 98 20.16 14.49 -13.74
C LEU A 98 18.80 13.97 -14.23
N PHE A 99 17.75 14.81 -14.17
CA PHE A 99 16.41 14.42 -14.60
C PHE A 99 16.27 14.36 -16.12
N GLY A 100 16.99 15.19 -16.88
CA GLY A 100 17.07 15.09 -18.34
C GLY A 100 17.70 13.78 -18.78
N VAL A 101 18.77 13.35 -18.10
CA VAL A 101 19.37 12.01 -18.28
C VAL A 101 18.36 10.91 -17.94
N GLY A 102 17.64 11.02 -16.82
CA GLY A 102 16.60 10.08 -16.44
C GLY A 102 15.49 9.96 -17.50
N HIS A 103 15.08 11.08 -18.11
CA HIS A 103 14.10 11.08 -19.19
C HIS A 103 14.64 10.36 -20.44
N LEU A 104 15.86 10.69 -20.85
CA LEU A 104 16.47 9.97 -21.98
C LEU A 104 16.49 8.47 -21.73
N LEU A 105 16.93 8.02 -20.56
CA LEU A 105 16.95 6.60 -20.20
C LEU A 105 15.58 5.91 -20.35
N ARG A 106 14.48 6.58 -19.98
CA ARG A 106 13.11 6.05 -20.19
C ARG A 106 12.70 6.01 -21.67
N ALA A 107 13.17 6.99 -22.46
CA ALA A 107 12.83 7.10 -23.89
C ALA A 107 13.62 6.14 -24.76
N LEU A 108 14.79 5.68 -24.32
CA LEU A 108 15.63 4.75 -25.06
C LEU A 108 14.96 3.38 -25.22
N ARG A 109 15.03 2.84 -26.42
CA ARG A 109 14.68 1.44 -26.73
C ARG A 109 15.97 0.64 -26.78
N MET A 110 16.23 -0.08 -25.71
CA MET A 110 17.46 -0.82 -25.49
C MET A 110 17.23 -2.33 -25.61
N LYS A 111 18.13 -3.00 -26.31
CA LYS A 111 18.27 -4.47 -26.35
C LYS A 111 19.73 -4.82 -26.53
N PRO A 112 20.18 -6.06 -26.24
CA PRO A 112 21.58 -6.45 -26.45
C PRO A 112 22.07 -6.09 -27.86
N GLY A 113 23.14 -5.27 -27.90
CA GLY A 113 23.78 -4.80 -29.13
C GLY A 113 23.06 -3.70 -29.91
N SER A 114 21.93 -3.11 -29.37
CA SER A 114 21.20 -2.08 -30.12
C SER A 114 20.55 -1.07 -29.19
N ILE A 115 20.67 0.22 -29.53
CA ILE A 115 20.10 1.35 -28.82
C ILE A 115 19.47 2.29 -29.83
N THR A 116 18.18 2.60 -29.66
CA THR A 116 17.48 3.57 -30.50
C THR A 116 16.65 4.53 -29.66
N VAL A 117 16.32 5.69 -30.22
CA VAL A 117 15.43 6.71 -29.63
C VAL A 117 14.49 7.24 -30.72
N PRO A 118 13.22 7.61 -30.40
CA PRO A 118 12.34 8.30 -31.36
C PRO A 118 13.02 9.56 -31.93
N ASP A 119 13.01 9.72 -33.25
CA ASP A 119 13.74 10.81 -33.96
C ASP A 119 13.09 12.21 -33.84
N HIS A 120 11.89 12.26 -33.27
CA HIS A 120 11.08 13.49 -33.09
C HIS A 120 10.82 13.86 -31.62
N LEU A 121 11.68 13.38 -30.70
CA LEU A 121 11.54 13.74 -29.28
C LEU A 121 11.98 15.20 -29.07
N ASP A 122 11.05 16.05 -28.64
CA ASP A 122 11.30 17.44 -28.26
C ASP A 122 10.47 17.76 -27.01
N VAL A 123 11.14 17.86 -25.88
CA VAL A 123 10.51 18.05 -24.56
C VAL A 123 11.21 19.19 -23.84
N THR A 124 10.44 20.14 -23.31
CA THR A 124 10.91 21.13 -22.33
C THR A 124 9.97 21.07 -21.14
N THR A 125 10.50 20.78 -19.95
CA THR A 125 9.69 20.49 -18.77
C THR A 125 10.41 20.84 -17.47
N ALA A 126 9.62 21.08 -16.41
CA ALA A 126 10.09 21.25 -15.04
C ALA A 126 9.05 20.65 -14.07
N PRO A 127 9.46 20.23 -12.88
CA PRO A 127 8.54 19.59 -11.94
C PRO A 127 7.52 20.58 -11.38
N LYS A 128 6.30 20.09 -11.20
CA LYS A 128 5.21 20.88 -10.58
C LYS A 128 5.38 20.99 -9.08
N TYR A 129 5.81 19.91 -8.42
CA TYR A 129 5.99 19.87 -6.97
C TYR A 129 7.47 19.88 -6.59
N LYS A 130 7.81 20.71 -5.59
CA LYS A 130 9.17 20.91 -5.10
C LYS A 130 9.74 19.63 -4.47
N LEU A 131 8.93 18.86 -3.75
CA LEU A 131 9.34 17.64 -3.05
C LEU A 131 8.69 16.41 -3.69
N ARG A 132 9.51 15.45 -4.08
CA ARG A 132 9.13 14.18 -4.73
C ARG A 132 10.08 13.11 -4.25
N GLY A 133 9.69 12.37 -3.20
CA GLY A 133 10.61 11.43 -2.58
C GLY A 133 9.94 10.22 -1.96
N HIS A 134 10.79 9.33 -1.43
CA HIS A 134 10.36 8.06 -0.85
C HIS A 134 11.16 7.72 0.39
N GLN A 135 10.49 7.15 1.41
CA GLN A 135 11.17 6.56 2.55
C GLN A 135 11.85 5.25 2.15
N LEU A 136 13.10 5.09 2.57
CA LEU A 136 13.95 3.94 2.30
C LEU A 136 14.57 3.47 3.61
N GLY A 137 13.81 2.65 4.35
CA GLY A 137 14.20 2.22 5.69
C GLY A 137 15.09 0.99 5.66
N TYR A 138 16.36 1.14 6.06
CA TYR A 138 17.25 0.01 6.34
C TYR A 138 17.01 -0.46 7.78
N ARG A 139 16.01 -1.34 7.95
CA ARG A 139 15.55 -1.80 9.28
C ARG A 139 14.84 -3.16 9.16
N PRO A 140 14.72 -3.97 10.26
CA PRO A 140 14.11 -5.30 10.21
C PRO A 140 12.64 -5.35 9.79
N LYS A 141 11.92 -4.25 9.97
CA LYS A 141 10.48 -4.14 9.69
C LYS A 141 10.13 -4.21 8.20
N THR A 142 11.09 -4.02 7.33
CA THR A 142 10.91 -4.07 5.88
C THR A 142 10.90 -5.51 5.37
N ASN A 143 10.38 -5.69 4.15
CA ASN A 143 10.31 -7.02 3.54
C ASN A 143 11.51 -7.37 2.63
N SER A 144 12.50 -6.49 2.52
CA SER A 144 13.67 -6.68 1.66
C SER A 144 14.83 -5.75 1.99
N TYR A 145 14.57 -4.52 2.37
CA TYR A 145 15.57 -3.44 2.47
C TYR A 145 16.67 -3.72 3.49
N ASP A 146 16.39 -4.46 4.56
CA ASP A 146 17.39 -4.87 5.54
C ASP A 146 18.43 -5.86 4.98
N GLY A 147 18.13 -6.52 3.86
CA GLY A 147 19.06 -7.39 3.15
C GLY A 147 19.87 -6.72 2.04
N TRP A 148 19.66 -5.42 1.79
CA TRP A 148 20.30 -4.73 0.69
C TRP A 148 21.67 -4.16 1.05
N ASN A 149 22.67 -4.37 0.20
CA ASN A 149 23.97 -3.73 0.30
C ASN A 149 23.98 -2.36 -0.39
N LEU A 150 25.07 -1.60 -0.24
CA LEU A 150 25.17 -0.23 -0.74
C LEU A 150 25.05 -0.16 -2.29
N ALA A 151 25.51 -1.17 -3.02
CA ALA A 151 25.39 -1.20 -4.48
C ALA A 151 23.91 -1.37 -4.92
N MET A 152 23.13 -2.17 -4.19
CA MET A 152 21.70 -2.29 -4.42
C MET A 152 20.96 -0.97 -4.11
N TRP A 153 21.36 -0.26 -3.05
CA TRP A 153 20.82 1.07 -2.74
C TRP A 153 21.17 2.10 -3.79
N GLU A 154 22.42 2.11 -4.31
CA GLU A 154 22.78 3.01 -5.40
C GLU A 154 21.93 2.76 -6.65
N GLN A 155 21.75 1.47 -7.03
CA GLN A 155 20.89 1.14 -8.15
C GLN A 155 19.46 1.61 -7.93
N TYR A 156 18.93 1.45 -6.73
CA TYR A 156 17.56 1.86 -6.45
C TYR A 156 17.39 3.39 -6.43
N TYR A 157 18.39 4.13 -5.96
CA TYR A 157 18.41 5.60 -6.10
C TYR A 157 18.33 6.00 -7.57
N ARG A 158 19.12 5.38 -8.45
CA ARG A 158 19.04 5.60 -9.90
C ARG A 158 17.66 5.31 -10.45
N ASP A 159 17.09 4.18 -10.09
CA ASP A 159 15.77 3.75 -10.53
C ASP A 159 14.67 4.78 -10.12
N LEU A 160 14.72 5.32 -8.91
CA LEU A 160 13.79 6.36 -8.44
C LEU A 160 14.02 7.71 -9.15
N ILE A 161 15.29 8.12 -9.32
CA ILE A 161 15.68 9.36 -10.02
C ILE A 161 15.18 9.34 -11.47
N VAL A 162 15.26 8.22 -12.14
CA VAL A 162 14.78 8.05 -13.53
C VAL A 162 13.30 8.41 -13.64
N PHE A 163 12.49 8.20 -12.60
CA PHE A 163 11.08 8.58 -12.55
C PHE A 163 10.81 9.95 -11.92
N GLY A 164 11.85 10.70 -11.55
CA GLY A 164 11.73 12.09 -11.10
C GLY A 164 11.78 12.29 -9.58
N ALA A 165 12.14 11.27 -8.79
CA ALA A 165 12.36 11.45 -7.35
C ALA A 165 13.59 12.33 -7.08
N ASN A 166 13.42 13.33 -6.20
CA ASN A 166 14.49 14.25 -5.83
C ASN A 166 14.87 14.20 -4.35
N ALA A 167 14.24 13.28 -3.59
CA ALA A 167 14.50 13.11 -2.17
C ALA A 167 14.38 11.65 -1.75
N VAL A 168 15.14 11.27 -0.74
CA VAL A 168 15.01 10.00 -0.01
C VAL A 168 14.91 10.28 1.48
N GLU A 169 14.17 9.45 2.22
CA GLU A 169 14.04 9.55 3.68
C GLU A 169 14.59 8.29 4.33
N LEU A 170 15.60 8.46 5.17
CA LEU A 170 16.22 7.37 5.91
C LEU A 170 15.62 7.22 7.31
N ILE A 171 15.90 6.08 7.92
CA ILE A 171 15.50 5.74 9.27
C ILE A 171 16.77 5.64 10.13
N PRO A 172 16.81 6.24 11.34
CA PRO A 172 17.98 6.18 12.20
C PRO A 172 18.20 4.75 12.74
N PRO A 173 19.41 4.41 13.19
CA PRO A 173 19.72 3.10 13.76
C PRO A 173 18.86 2.70 14.94
N ARG A 174 18.43 3.68 15.76
CA ARG A 174 17.44 3.45 16.83
C ARG A 174 16.09 3.97 16.37
N SER A 175 15.15 3.04 16.22
CA SER A 175 13.76 3.31 15.91
C SER A 175 12.85 2.39 16.75
N ASP A 176 11.61 2.18 16.34
CA ASP A 176 10.68 1.24 16.96
C ASP A 176 10.93 -0.23 16.56
N ASP A 177 12.05 -0.49 15.91
CA ASP A 177 12.47 -1.82 15.46
C ASP A 177 13.63 -2.37 16.32
N ASP A 178 13.87 -3.68 16.20
CA ASP A 178 15.07 -4.30 16.75
C ASP A 178 16.34 -3.70 16.12
N ALA A 179 17.38 -3.62 16.93
CA ALA A 179 18.67 -3.09 16.49
C ALA A 179 19.40 -4.02 15.50
N THR A 180 18.92 -5.27 15.35
CA THR A 180 19.56 -6.31 14.56
C THR A 180 18.57 -6.97 13.60
N SER A 181 19.09 -7.42 12.45
CA SER A 181 18.40 -8.29 11.52
C SER A 181 19.36 -9.40 11.07
N PRO A 182 18.87 -10.65 10.85
CA PRO A 182 19.70 -11.71 10.28
C PRO A 182 20.11 -11.43 8.83
N HIS A 183 19.54 -10.38 8.21
CA HIS A 183 19.76 -10.01 6.80
C HIS A 183 20.74 -8.85 6.64
N PHE A 184 21.07 -8.09 7.68
CA PHE A 184 21.95 -6.92 7.58
C PHE A 184 23.33 -7.27 7.02
N PRO A 185 23.70 -6.79 5.80
CA PRO A 185 25.06 -6.94 5.27
C PRO A 185 26.07 -5.97 5.94
N ALA A 186 25.60 -4.91 6.59
CA ALA A 186 26.41 -3.92 7.31
C ALA A 186 25.65 -3.36 8.52
N PRO A 187 26.35 -2.81 9.54
CA PRO A 187 25.72 -2.14 10.66
C PRO A 187 24.82 -0.97 10.20
N PRO A 188 23.66 -0.71 10.87
CA PRO A 188 22.71 0.33 10.43
C PRO A 188 23.34 1.73 10.27
N MET A 189 24.22 2.15 11.18
CA MET A 189 24.88 3.45 11.06
C MET A 189 25.82 3.52 9.85
N GLU A 190 26.55 2.48 9.56
CA GLU A 190 27.45 2.41 8.40
C GLU A 190 26.66 2.49 7.10
N MET A 191 25.56 1.72 7.00
CA MET A 191 24.67 1.78 5.85
C MET A 191 24.05 3.17 5.68
N MET A 192 23.58 3.78 6.77
CA MET A 192 22.98 5.12 6.73
C MET A 192 23.98 6.18 6.25
N ILE A 193 25.24 6.11 6.68
CA ILE A 193 26.33 6.98 6.18
C ILE A 193 26.55 6.77 4.67
N GLY A 194 26.59 5.51 4.22
CA GLY A 194 26.73 5.17 2.80
C GLY A 194 25.58 5.71 1.96
N MET A 195 24.33 5.52 2.41
CA MET A 195 23.14 6.03 1.73
C MET A 195 23.09 7.57 1.71
N SER A 196 23.54 8.23 2.78
CA SER A 196 23.66 9.69 2.84
C SER A 196 24.68 10.21 1.83
N ARG A 197 25.82 9.53 1.69
CA ARG A 197 26.85 9.86 0.68
C ARG A 197 26.32 9.71 -0.74
N LEU A 198 25.55 8.64 -1.02
CA LEU A 198 24.91 8.49 -2.33
C LEU A 198 23.96 9.67 -2.64
N ALA A 199 23.15 10.11 -1.67
CA ALA A 199 22.30 11.28 -1.85
C ALA A 199 23.09 12.55 -2.18
N GLU A 200 24.24 12.75 -1.51
CA GLU A 200 25.16 13.85 -1.79
C GLU A 200 25.74 13.76 -3.22
N GLU A 201 26.22 12.57 -3.63
CA GLU A 201 26.82 12.33 -4.94
C GLU A 201 25.83 12.59 -6.09
N TYR A 202 24.58 12.18 -5.93
CA TYR A 202 23.51 12.45 -6.91
C TYR A 202 22.91 13.85 -6.77
N GLY A 203 23.20 14.57 -5.70
CA GLY A 203 22.66 15.89 -5.43
C GLY A 203 21.18 15.91 -5.09
N ILE A 204 20.59 14.80 -4.65
CA ILE A 204 19.20 14.71 -4.17
C ILE A 204 19.11 15.00 -2.67
N ASP A 205 17.91 15.37 -2.19
CA ASP A 205 17.72 15.72 -0.78
C ASP A 205 17.69 14.47 0.11
N LEU A 206 18.33 14.57 1.27
CA LEU A 206 18.29 13.56 2.31
C LEU A 206 17.42 14.04 3.47
N TRP A 207 16.35 13.31 3.72
CA TRP A 207 15.49 13.45 4.88
C TRP A 207 15.76 12.33 5.89
N ILE A 208 15.44 12.57 7.15
CA ILE A 208 15.46 11.53 8.19
C ILE A 208 14.13 11.55 8.90
N TRP A 209 13.41 10.42 8.86
CA TRP A 209 12.31 10.15 9.77
C TRP A 209 12.89 9.81 11.14
N TYR A 210 12.79 10.69 12.12
CA TYR A 210 13.45 10.53 13.41
C TYR A 210 12.42 10.55 14.56
N PRO A 211 11.98 9.38 15.07
CA PRO A 211 10.98 9.33 16.12
C PRO A 211 11.55 9.69 17.49
N ALA A 212 10.74 10.34 18.31
CA ALA A 212 11.03 10.59 19.72
C ALA A 212 10.58 9.34 20.52
N MET A 213 11.51 8.41 20.78
CA MET A 213 11.23 7.03 21.23
C MET A 213 11.05 6.90 22.75
N ASP A 214 11.49 7.87 23.56
CA ASP A 214 11.49 7.74 25.00
C ASP A 214 10.12 8.11 25.60
N LYS A 215 9.84 7.59 26.79
CA LYS A 215 8.49 7.69 27.38
C LYS A 215 8.13 9.06 27.93
N ASP A 216 9.14 9.83 28.37
CA ASP A 216 8.90 11.10 29.08
C ASP A 216 9.96 12.16 28.74
N TYR A 217 9.60 13.05 27.86
CA TYR A 217 10.43 14.20 27.48
C TYR A 217 10.20 15.45 28.35
N SER A 218 9.42 15.33 29.42
CA SER A 218 9.41 16.32 30.51
C SER A 218 10.62 16.16 31.43
N ASP A 219 11.26 14.97 31.47
CA ASP A 219 12.47 14.69 32.22
C ASP A 219 13.72 15.26 31.50
N PRO A 220 14.49 16.16 32.13
CA PRO A 220 15.69 16.68 31.54
C PRO A 220 16.77 15.64 31.15
N LYS A 221 16.85 14.51 31.88
CA LYS A 221 17.80 13.43 31.56
C LYS A 221 17.45 12.72 30.29
N THR A 222 16.16 12.47 30.06
CA THR A 222 15.65 11.91 28.80
C THR A 222 15.93 12.84 27.63
N VAL A 223 15.74 14.14 27.81
CA VAL A 223 16.07 15.14 26.79
C VAL A 223 17.59 15.18 26.51
N GLU A 224 18.44 15.13 27.53
CA GLU A 224 19.89 15.10 27.37
C GLU A 224 20.36 13.86 26.60
N PHE A 225 19.83 12.69 26.94
CA PHE A 225 20.09 11.44 26.24
C PHE A 225 19.71 11.53 24.74
N ALA A 226 18.50 11.99 24.43
CA ALA A 226 18.05 12.15 23.05
C ALA A 226 18.90 13.18 22.27
N LEU A 227 19.31 14.26 22.91
CA LEU A 227 20.23 15.26 22.30
C LEU A 227 21.57 14.65 21.94
N ALA A 228 22.15 13.84 22.81
CA ALA A 228 23.41 13.17 22.56
C ALA A 228 23.35 12.15 21.45
N GLU A 229 22.26 11.33 21.45
CA GLU A 229 22.01 10.29 20.46
C GLU A 229 21.82 10.88 19.05
N TRP A 230 20.94 11.88 18.90
CA TRP A 230 20.68 12.49 17.59
C TRP A 230 21.90 13.26 17.08
N ALA A 231 22.63 13.93 17.96
CA ALA A 231 23.88 14.65 17.60
C ALA A 231 24.91 13.70 16.97
N GLU A 232 24.98 12.44 17.41
CA GLU A 232 25.89 11.44 16.84
C GLU A 232 25.51 11.12 15.38
N VAL A 233 24.20 10.98 15.08
CA VAL A 233 23.71 10.80 13.71
C VAL A 233 24.03 12.05 12.88
N PHE A 234 23.66 13.24 13.38
CA PHE A 234 23.89 14.51 12.65
C PHE A 234 25.36 14.75 12.31
N ARG A 235 26.25 14.41 13.22
CA ARG A 235 27.70 14.57 13.03
C ARG A 235 28.28 13.60 12.00
N LYS A 236 27.76 12.36 11.92
CA LYS A 236 28.33 11.30 11.10
C LYS A 236 27.88 11.34 9.65
N LEU A 237 26.66 11.81 9.37
CA LEU A 237 26.13 11.84 8.02
C LEU A 237 26.74 12.99 7.21
N PRO A 238 27.21 12.74 5.97
CA PRO A 238 27.76 13.82 5.13
C PRO A 238 26.70 14.81 4.67
N ARG A 239 25.42 14.38 4.51
CA ARG A 239 24.30 15.22 4.07
C ARG A 239 23.06 14.96 4.90
N ILE A 240 22.40 16.02 5.36
CA ILE A 240 21.04 16.05 5.88
C ILE A 240 20.39 17.36 5.41
N ASP A 241 19.31 17.26 4.66
CA ASP A 241 18.53 18.43 4.22
C ASP A 241 17.33 18.69 5.14
N ALA A 242 16.74 17.65 5.73
CA ALA A 242 15.66 17.80 6.69
C ALA A 242 15.53 16.62 7.65
N VAL A 243 14.97 16.90 8.83
CA VAL A 243 14.53 15.90 9.82
C VAL A 243 13.02 16.03 10.00
N PHE A 244 12.33 14.92 9.92
CA PHE A 244 10.91 14.79 10.16
C PHE A 244 10.65 13.98 11.43
N VAL A 245 9.87 14.52 12.36
CA VAL A 245 9.56 13.88 13.66
C VAL A 245 8.08 13.54 13.73
N PRO A 246 7.70 12.25 13.80
CA PRO A 246 6.33 11.87 14.09
C PRO A 246 5.97 12.17 15.55
N GLY A 247 4.72 12.61 15.77
CA GLY A 247 4.29 13.06 17.11
C GLY A 247 3.98 11.92 18.08
N GLY A 248 3.42 10.82 17.60
CA GLY A 248 2.89 9.81 18.50
C GLY A 248 2.88 8.37 17.99
N ASP A 249 3.54 8.09 16.87
CA ASP A 249 3.75 6.72 16.41
C ASP A 249 5.01 6.61 15.52
N PRO A 250 6.07 5.99 16.04
CA PRO A 250 6.28 5.61 17.43
C PRO A 250 6.52 6.81 18.35
N GLY A 251 6.46 6.57 19.63
CA GLY A 251 6.46 7.58 20.67
C GLY A 251 5.04 7.92 21.13
N HIS A 252 4.92 8.76 22.10
CA HIS A 252 3.63 9.29 22.56
C HIS A 252 3.93 10.54 23.40
N THR A 253 4.36 11.61 22.74
CA THR A 253 4.86 12.81 23.40
C THR A 253 3.84 13.93 23.30
N GLN A 254 3.47 14.51 24.45
CA GLN A 254 2.57 15.66 24.49
C GLN A 254 3.18 16.82 23.70
N PRO A 255 2.40 17.56 22.89
CA PRO A 255 2.89 18.57 21.98
C PRO A 255 3.85 19.59 22.57
N LYS A 256 3.58 20.12 23.77
CA LYS A 256 4.46 21.11 24.43
C LYS A 256 5.87 20.57 24.67
N TYR A 257 6.00 19.31 25.10
CA TYR A 257 7.32 18.70 25.35
C TYR A 257 8.01 18.32 24.06
N LEU A 258 7.24 17.81 23.09
CA LEU A 258 7.76 17.52 21.75
C LEU A 258 8.35 18.79 21.12
N MET A 259 7.61 19.88 21.08
CA MET A 259 8.05 21.13 20.47
C MET A 259 9.28 21.73 21.18
N ALA A 260 9.38 21.61 22.50
CA ALA A 260 10.54 22.01 23.28
C ALA A 260 11.78 21.15 22.93
N LEU A 261 11.60 19.84 22.77
CA LEU A 261 12.65 18.93 22.30
C LEU A 261 13.11 19.31 20.89
N LEU A 262 12.18 19.53 19.95
CA LEU A 262 12.50 19.84 18.56
C LEU A 262 13.30 21.12 18.40
N GLU A 263 13.04 22.16 19.19
CA GLU A 263 13.85 23.38 19.16
C GLU A 263 15.31 23.10 19.54
N LYS A 264 15.55 22.28 20.57
CA LYS A 264 16.90 21.89 20.98
C LYS A 264 17.58 20.99 19.93
N GLN A 265 16.85 20.04 19.36
CA GLN A 265 17.35 19.17 18.31
C GLN A 265 17.68 19.95 17.03
N ARG A 266 16.87 20.94 16.68
CA ARG A 266 17.14 21.84 15.56
C ARG A 266 18.44 22.59 15.74
N GLN A 267 18.71 23.12 16.96
CA GLN A 267 19.95 23.79 17.26
C GLN A 267 21.17 22.84 17.15
N SER A 268 20.99 21.57 17.57
CA SER A 268 22.00 20.53 17.38
C SER A 268 22.24 20.21 15.90
N LEU A 269 21.19 20.03 15.12
CA LEU A 269 21.21 19.74 13.67
C LEU A 269 21.99 20.86 12.91
N LEU A 270 21.65 22.11 13.17
CA LEU A 270 22.24 23.25 12.45
C LEU A 270 23.73 23.45 12.71
N ARG A 271 24.32 22.86 13.75
CA ARG A 271 25.79 22.89 13.99
C ARG A 271 26.54 22.09 12.92
N HIS A 272 25.92 21.05 12.37
CA HIS A 272 26.53 20.16 11.38
C HIS A 272 25.98 20.40 9.99
N HIS A 273 24.70 20.75 9.90
CA HIS A 273 23.95 20.97 8.64
C HIS A 273 23.24 22.32 8.69
N PRO A 274 23.92 23.45 8.41
CA PRO A 274 23.39 24.79 8.64
C PRO A 274 22.13 25.17 7.86
N LYS A 275 21.82 24.42 6.79
CA LYS A 275 20.64 24.63 5.94
C LYS A 275 19.52 23.63 6.17
N ALA A 276 19.73 22.66 7.07
CA ALA A 276 18.76 21.61 7.30
C ALA A 276 17.48 22.11 8.00
N GLU A 277 16.38 21.51 7.65
CA GLU A 277 15.04 21.85 8.12
C GLU A 277 14.55 20.86 9.20
N MET A 278 13.66 21.34 10.08
CA MET A 278 12.97 20.51 11.07
C MET A 278 11.47 20.54 10.80
N TRP A 279 10.85 19.35 10.69
CA TRP A 279 9.44 19.13 10.39
C TRP A 279 8.79 18.25 11.44
N VAL A 280 7.47 18.39 11.66
CA VAL A 280 6.72 17.61 12.65
C VAL A 280 5.37 17.17 12.12
N ALA A 281 4.91 15.96 12.50
CA ALA A 281 3.56 15.48 12.22
C ALA A 281 2.73 15.41 13.51
N PRO A 282 1.44 15.78 13.49
CA PRO A 282 0.51 15.52 14.57
C PRO A 282 0.00 14.06 14.53
N GLN A 283 0.89 13.12 14.26
CA GLN A 283 0.59 11.71 14.13
C GLN A 283 0.19 11.12 15.48
N GLY A 284 -0.93 10.41 15.53
CA GLY A 284 -1.40 9.76 16.75
C GLY A 284 -1.97 10.70 17.82
N PHE A 285 -2.01 12.01 17.59
CA PHE A 285 -2.56 12.95 18.56
C PHE A 285 -4.07 12.73 18.77
N ASN A 286 -4.53 12.71 20.01
CA ASN A 286 -5.94 12.80 20.34
C ASN A 286 -6.44 14.24 20.10
N ARG A 287 -7.72 14.50 20.37
CA ARG A 287 -8.32 15.81 20.15
C ARG A 287 -7.64 16.91 20.97
N GLU A 288 -7.43 16.67 22.26
CA GLU A 288 -6.79 17.61 23.16
C GLU A 288 -5.36 17.96 22.70
N TRP A 289 -4.58 16.96 22.33
CA TRP A 289 -3.21 17.19 21.83
C TRP A 289 -3.18 17.85 20.46
N MET A 290 -4.18 17.58 19.61
CA MET A 290 -4.30 18.29 18.33
C MET A 290 -4.60 19.77 18.55
N ASP A 291 -5.51 20.09 19.47
CA ASP A 291 -5.86 21.47 19.82
C ASP A 291 -4.63 22.20 20.43
N GLU A 292 -3.94 21.58 21.39
CA GLU A 292 -2.69 22.11 21.97
C GLU A 292 -1.60 22.35 20.89
N PHE A 293 -1.41 21.39 19.99
CA PHE A 293 -0.46 21.52 18.87
C PHE A 293 -0.77 22.72 17.98
N LEU A 294 -2.04 22.85 17.57
CA LEU A 294 -2.49 23.96 16.73
C LEU A 294 -2.36 25.31 17.44
N ASP A 295 -2.60 25.37 18.75
CA ASP A 295 -2.45 26.58 19.55
C ASP A 295 -0.97 26.99 19.66
N ILE A 296 -0.06 26.05 19.88
CA ILE A 296 1.39 26.31 19.85
C ILE A 296 1.80 26.89 18.49
N LEU A 297 1.32 26.31 17.39
CA LEU A 297 1.64 26.82 16.04
C LEU A 297 1.10 28.23 15.80
N ARG A 298 0.01 28.65 16.46
CA ARG A 298 -0.61 29.97 16.29
C ARG A 298 0.06 31.01 17.17
N THR A 299 0.28 30.70 18.46
CA THR A 299 0.66 31.66 19.49
C THR A 299 2.16 31.75 19.71
N GLU A 300 2.85 30.64 19.71
CA GLU A 300 4.30 30.52 19.90
C GLU A 300 4.93 29.84 18.67
N PRO A 301 5.13 30.57 17.58
CA PRO A 301 5.60 29.92 16.35
C PRO A 301 6.99 29.30 16.57
N PRO A 302 7.08 27.97 16.67
CA PRO A 302 8.37 27.31 16.74
C PRO A 302 9.13 27.55 15.43
N ARG A 303 10.44 27.44 15.46
CA ARG A 303 11.29 27.58 14.28
C ARG A 303 11.30 26.29 13.45
N LEU A 304 10.08 25.81 13.10
CA LEU A 304 9.88 24.67 12.21
C LEU A 304 9.73 25.13 10.76
N ALA A 305 10.17 24.28 9.83
CA ALA A 305 10.01 24.52 8.41
C ALA A 305 8.58 24.22 7.92
N GLY A 306 7.89 23.27 8.55
CA GLY A 306 6.51 22.93 8.18
C GLY A 306 5.92 21.77 8.97
N VAL A 307 4.72 21.37 8.56
CA VAL A 307 3.92 20.28 9.15
C VAL A 307 3.83 19.14 8.16
N VAL A 308 3.84 17.91 8.67
CA VAL A 308 3.68 16.71 7.85
C VAL A 308 2.30 16.11 8.07
N PHE A 309 1.59 15.85 6.98
CA PHE A 309 0.35 15.08 6.97
C PHE A 309 0.65 13.64 6.56
N GLY A 310 0.34 12.69 7.42
CA GLY A 310 0.62 11.26 7.20
C GLY A 310 -0.36 10.33 7.89
N PRO A 311 -0.02 9.04 7.98
CA PRO A 311 -0.82 8.05 8.69
C PRO A 311 -1.15 8.50 10.11
N GLN A 312 -2.32 8.08 10.61
CA GLN A 312 -2.82 8.37 11.96
C GLN A 312 -3.03 9.86 12.29
N THR A 313 -2.96 10.77 11.33
CA THR A 313 -3.47 12.13 11.50
C THR A 313 -5.00 12.07 11.57
N ARG A 314 -5.58 12.44 12.74
CA ARG A 314 -7.03 12.31 12.99
C ARG A 314 -7.86 13.48 12.45
N MET A 315 -7.40 14.05 11.38
CA MET A 315 -8.01 15.15 10.66
C MET A 315 -7.79 14.95 9.19
N SER A 316 -8.74 15.27 8.34
CA SER A 316 -8.51 15.23 6.89
C SER A 316 -7.48 16.28 6.48
N LEU A 317 -6.77 16.06 5.38
CA LEU A 317 -5.77 17.02 4.89
C LEU A 317 -6.37 18.40 4.58
N PRO A 318 -7.56 18.53 3.97
CA PRO A 318 -8.22 19.84 3.82
C PRO A 318 -8.43 20.55 5.16
N ALA A 319 -8.96 19.83 6.16
CA ALA A 319 -9.19 20.41 7.48
C ALA A 319 -7.89 20.79 8.19
N LEU A 320 -6.83 19.97 8.07
CA LEU A 320 -5.51 20.30 8.60
C LEU A 320 -4.93 21.55 7.92
N ARG A 321 -5.08 21.67 6.59
CA ARG A 321 -4.58 22.84 5.85
C ARG A 321 -5.29 24.13 6.29
N GLU A 322 -6.58 24.05 6.58
CA GLU A 322 -7.34 25.19 7.11
C GLU A 322 -6.91 25.57 8.53
N ALA A 323 -6.68 24.59 9.39
CA ALA A 323 -6.33 24.79 10.80
C ALA A 323 -4.90 25.27 11.02
N VAL A 324 -3.95 24.81 10.20
CA VAL A 324 -2.52 25.15 10.31
C VAL A 324 -2.27 26.54 9.73
N PRO A 325 -1.57 27.45 10.45
CA PRO A 325 -1.24 28.78 9.94
C PRO A 325 -0.53 28.71 8.55
N LYS A 326 -0.90 29.61 7.63
CA LYS A 326 -0.40 29.60 6.23
C LYS A 326 1.13 29.71 6.10
N ARG A 327 1.82 30.25 7.10
CA ARG A 327 3.29 30.30 7.14
C ARG A 327 3.96 28.91 7.21
N TYR A 328 3.25 27.89 7.65
CA TYR A 328 3.74 26.53 7.66
C TYR A 328 3.24 25.78 6.42
N PRO A 329 4.12 25.45 5.48
CA PRO A 329 3.77 24.54 4.39
C PRO A 329 3.45 23.16 4.96
N ILE A 330 2.64 22.40 4.23
CA ILE A 330 2.35 21.01 4.55
C ILE A 330 3.08 20.11 3.54
N ARG A 331 3.81 19.12 4.04
CA ARG A 331 4.34 17.99 3.27
C ARG A 331 3.37 16.82 3.39
N HIS A 332 3.08 16.13 2.30
CA HIS A 332 2.34 14.87 2.33
C HIS A 332 3.29 13.69 2.58
N TYR A 333 2.90 12.82 3.51
CA TYR A 333 3.58 11.55 3.83
C TYR A 333 2.58 10.40 3.61
N PRO A 334 2.24 10.10 2.34
CA PRO A 334 1.23 9.11 2.01
C PRO A 334 1.74 7.69 2.20
N ASP A 335 0.93 6.86 2.83
CA ASP A 335 1.14 5.44 2.94
C ASP A 335 0.83 4.75 1.59
N ILE A 336 1.87 4.29 0.92
CA ILE A 336 1.76 3.63 -0.40
C ILE A 336 2.01 2.12 -0.35
N THR A 337 2.34 1.59 0.84
CA THR A 337 2.81 0.22 1.02
C THR A 337 1.73 -0.73 1.55
N HIS A 338 0.88 -0.25 2.46
CA HIS A 338 -0.10 -1.08 3.12
C HIS A 338 -1.40 -1.25 2.33
N SER A 339 -2.03 -2.40 2.49
CA SER A 339 -3.28 -2.75 1.81
C SER A 339 -4.52 -2.69 2.71
N ARG A 340 -4.35 -2.86 4.03
CA ARG A 340 -5.43 -2.85 5.02
C ARG A 340 -4.97 -2.26 6.33
N GLN A 341 -5.90 -1.73 7.15
CA GLN A 341 -5.60 -1.12 8.45
C GLN A 341 -4.49 -0.07 8.34
N CYS A 342 -4.65 0.85 7.40
CA CYS A 342 -3.66 1.84 7.00
C CYS A 342 -4.33 3.14 6.59
N GLN A 343 -3.54 4.13 6.17
CA GLN A 343 -4.05 5.43 5.74
C GLN A 343 -4.94 5.35 4.49
N TYR A 344 -4.56 4.51 3.51
CA TYR A 344 -5.27 4.36 2.23
C TYR A 344 -5.50 2.88 1.91
N PRO A 345 -6.46 2.23 2.60
CA PRO A 345 -6.71 0.81 2.40
C PRO A 345 -7.22 0.49 1.00
N VAL A 346 -7.10 -0.76 0.59
CA VAL A 346 -7.76 -1.26 -0.63
C VAL A 346 -9.27 -1.20 -0.40
N PRO A 347 -10.03 -0.46 -1.22
CA PRO A 347 -11.46 -0.34 -1.02
C PRO A 347 -12.16 -1.68 -1.33
N ASP A 348 -13.13 -2.05 -0.49
CA ASP A 348 -13.96 -3.26 -0.67
C ASP A 348 -13.15 -4.53 -0.98
N TRP A 349 -12.03 -4.70 -0.28
CA TRP A 349 -11.14 -5.83 -0.49
C TRP A 349 -11.80 -7.13 -0.06
N ASP A 350 -11.79 -8.13 -0.95
CA ASP A 350 -12.38 -9.44 -0.64
C ASP A 350 -11.66 -10.10 0.53
N PRO A 351 -12.39 -10.65 1.52
CA PRO A 351 -11.80 -11.31 2.68
C PRO A 351 -10.80 -12.42 2.34
N ALA A 352 -10.96 -13.12 1.23
CA ALA A 352 -10.02 -14.13 0.78
C ALA A 352 -8.62 -13.52 0.53
N TYR A 353 -8.56 -12.35 -0.12
CA TYR A 353 -7.29 -11.62 -0.27
C TYR A 353 -6.86 -10.94 1.03
N ALA A 354 -7.78 -10.30 1.75
CA ALA A 354 -7.45 -9.62 3.00
C ALA A 354 -6.82 -10.58 4.02
N SER A 355 -7.23 -11.85 4.05
CA SER A 355 -6.68 -12.87 4.95
C SER A 355 -5.37 -13.48 4.47
N THR A 356 -5.18 -13.61 3.15
CA THR A 356 -4.02 -14.33 2.59
C THR A 356 -2.87 -13.41 2.18
N GLN A 357 -3.14 -12.20 1.63
CA GLN A 357 -2.11 -11.31 1.08
C GLN A 357 -1.27 -10.56 2.12
N ALA A 358 -1.57 -10.67 3.39
CA ALA A 358 -0.99 -9.87 4.47
C ALA A 358 -1.24 -8.36 4.30
N ARG A 359 -0.66 -7.54 5.19
CA ARG A 359 -0.83 -6.07 5.17
C ARG A 359 0.11 -5.39 4.17
N GLU A 360 1.30 -5.95 3.98
CA GLU A 360 2.38 -5.40 3.16
C GLU A 360 2.75 -6.32 1.99
N GLY A 361 1.76 -6.98 1.37
CA GLY A 361 1.96 -7.75 0.16
C GLY A 361 2.43 -6.90 -1.03
N ILE A 362 2.88 -7.54 -2.10
CA ILE A 362 3.22 -6.86 -3.37
C ILE A 362 1.97 -6.13 -3.88
N ASN A 363 2.04 -4.80 -3.97
CA ASN A 363 0.88 -3.91 -3.99
C ASN A 363 0.93 -2.87 -5.12
N PRO A 364 0.96 -3.28 -6.39
CA PRO A 364 0.80 -2.33 -7.50
C PRO A 364 -0.64 -1.80 -7.54
N ARG A 365 -0.81 -0.51 -7.24
CA ARG A 365 -2.10 0.20 -7.26
C ARG A 365 -2.00 1.51 -8.03
N PRO A 366 -1.57 1.52 -9.29
CA PRO A 366 -1.24 2.74 -10.02
C PRO A 366 -2.43 3.71 -10.16
N LEU A 367 -3.65 3.22 -10.39
CA LEU A 367 -4.84 4.08 -10.53
C LEU A 367 -5.29 4.64 -9.18
N GLY A 368 -5.33 3.81 -8.14
CA GLY A 368 -5.69 4.22 -6.78
C GLY A 368 -4.70 5.26 -6.25
N GLN A 369 -3.40 5.03 -6.43
CA GLN A 369 -2.37 5.98 -6.00
C GLN A 369 -2.43 7.30 -6.77
N ALA A 370 -2.68 7.26 -8.07
CA ALA A 370 -2.90 8.46 -8.86
C ALA A 370 -4.15 9.24 -8.41
N ARG A 371 -5.21 8.53 -8.01
CA ARG A 371 -6.42 9.17 -7.46
C ARG A 371 -6.14 9.91 -6.16
N ILE A 372 -5.44 9.25 -5.22
CA ILE A 372 -5.02 9.85 -3.93
C ILE A 372 -4.15 11.09 -4.20
N PHE A 373 -3.17 10.96 -5.08
CA PHE A 373 -2.28 12.06 -5.45
C PHE A 373 -3.09 13.27 -5.95
N ARG A 374 -3.89 13.09 -6.99
CA ARG A 374 -4.62 14.19 -7.64
C ARG A 374 -5.61 14.89 -6.71
N LEU A 375 -6.20 14.15 -5.78
CA LEU A 375 -7.16 14.71 -4.82
C LEU A 375 -6.46 15.52 -3.72
N LEU A 376 -5.36 15.03 -3.17
CA LEU A 376 -4.78 15.57 -1.93
C LEU A 376 -3.54 16.43 -2.15
N GLN A 377 -2.74 16.13 -3.18
CA GLN A 377 -1.47 16.80 -3.41
C GLN A 377 -1.55 18.32 -3.61
N PRO A 378 -2.62 18.88 -4.22
CA PRO A 378 -2.75 20.35 -4.40
C PRO A 378 -2.71 21.16 -3.09
N LEU A 379 -2.92 20.51 -1.94
CA LEU A 379 -2.90 21.14 -0.61
C LEU A 379 -1.51 21.17 0.04
N THR A 380 -0.47 20.67 -0.64
CA THR A 380 0.87 20.43 -0.10
C THR A 380 1.97 20.94 -1.02
N ILE A 381 3.19 21.00 -0.49
CA ILE A 381 4.39 21.35 -1.27
C ILE A 381 4.96 20.19 -2.08
N GLY A 382 4.47 18.99 -1.85
CA GLY A 382 4.99 17.76 -2.43
C GLY A 382 4.82 16.58 -1.48
N ALA A 383 5.30 15.44 -1.91
CA ALA A 383 5.23 14.19 -1.15
C ALA A 383 6.61 13.58 -0.92
N LEU A 384 6.75 12.97 0.24
CA LEU A 384 7.75 11.95 0.51
C LEU A 384 7.02 10.76 1.10
N THR A 385 6.89 9.67 0.32
CA THR A 385 5.95 8.59 0.62
C THR A 385 6.45 7.70 1.76
N TYR A 386 5.51 7.19 2.56
CA TYR A 386 5.78 6.12 3.50
C TYR A 386 5.86 4.78 2.78
N SER A 387 6.97 4.07 2.95
CA SER A 387 7.24 2.79 2.31
C SER A 387 7.98 1.84 3.25
N GLU A 388 7.59 0.57 3.23
CA GLU A 388 8.18 -0.51 4.04
C GLU A 388 8.92 -1.56 3.18
N GLY A 389 9.25 -1.24 1.95
CA GLY A 389 9.99 -2.15 1.08
C GLY A 389 9.76 -1.90 -0.40
N CYS A 390 10.22 -2.83 -1.23
CA CYS A 390 10.03 -2.78 -2.69
C CYS A 390 8.70 -3.42 -3.17
N ASN A 391 7.83 -3.85 -2.24
CA ASN A 391 6.48 -4.32 -2.56
C ASN A 391 5.59 -3.24 -3.20
N ASP A 392 5.94 -1.98 -3.04
CA ASP A 392 5.24 -0.80 -3.55
C ASP A 392 6.03 -0.05 -4.66
N ASP A 393 6.99 -0.68 -5.30
CA ASP A 393 7.89 -0.08 -6.30
C ASP A 393 7.16 0.64 -7.45
N VAL A 394 6.08 0.03 -7.97
CA VAL A 394 5.21 0.65 -9.00
C VAL A 394 4.57 1.93 -8.47
N ASN A 395 4.12 1.93 -7.23
CA ASN A 395 3.48 3.09 -6.61
C ASN A 395 4.47 4.26 -6.47
N LYS A 396 5.75 3.98 -6.14
CA LYS A 396 6.81 5.02 -6.13
C LYS A 396 7.00 5.68 -7.49
N ALA A 397 7.03 4.88 -8.57
CA ALA A 397 7.15 5.43 -9.92
C ALA A 397 5.97 6.35 -10.26
N ILE A 398 4.73 5.97 -9.89
CA ILE A 398 3.53 6.80 -10.08
C ILE A 398 3.62 8.10 -9.29
N TRP A 399 3.96 8.05 -7.99
CA TRP A 399 4.06 9.25 -7.15
C TRP A 399 5.14 10.22 -7.65
N SER A 400 6.29 9.71 -8.09
CA SER A 400 7.37 10.52 -8.66
C SER A 400 6.97 11.19 -9.98
N ALA A 401 6.39 10.42 -10.91
CA ALA A 401 5.96 10.93 -12.21
C ALA A 401 4.85 11.98 -12.07
N LEU A 402 3.86 11.75 -11.21
CA LEU A 402 2.78 12.72 -10.95
C LEU A 402 3.29 13.96 -10.18
N GLY A 403 4.29 13.79 -9.33
CA GLY A 403 4.96 14.92 -8.68
C GLY A 403 5.69 15.81 -9.69
N TRP A 404 6.19 15.22 -10.77
CA TRP A 404 6.72 15.95 -11.91
C TRP A 404 5.61 16.63 -12.72
N ASN A 405 4.65 15.84 -13.19
CA ASN A 405 3.50 16.31 -13.97
C ASN A 405 2.20 15.64 -13.44
N PRO A 406 1.34 16.37 -12.70
CA PRO A 406 0.08 15.83 -12.16
C PRO A 406 -0.89 15.28 -13.21
N GLU A 407 -0.77 15.80 -14.44
CA GLU A 407 -1.62 15.42 -15.59
C GLU A 407 -1.02 14.25 -16.39
N ALA A 408 0.11 13.68 -15.95
CA ALA A 408 0.71 12.54 -16.63
C ALA A 408 -0.28 11.38 -16.75
N ASP A 409 -0.35 10.78 -17.93
CA ASP A 409 -1.13 9.57 -18.16
C ASP A 409 -0.49 8.39 -17.43
N VAL A 410 -1.24 7.76 -16.54
CA VAL A 410 -0.79 6.62 -15.74
C VAL A 410 -0.35 5.45 -16.63
N VAL A 411 -1.03 5.23 -17.75
CA VAL A 411 -0.68 4.15 -18.68
C VAL A 411 0.67 4.42 -19.34
N GLU A 412 0.93 5.66 -19.74
CA GLU A 412 2.24 6.03 -20.30
C GLU A 412 3.36 5.93 -19.27
N VAL A 413 3.11 6.33 -18.01
CA VAL A 413 4.09 6.12 -16.92
C VAL A 413 4.41 4.63 -16.75
N LEU A 414 3.40 3.77 -16.80
CA LEU A 414 3.58 2.32 -16.71
C LEU A 414 4.27 1.73 -17.96
N ARG A 415 4.04 2.29 -19.15
CA ARG A 415 4.78 1.93 -20.37
C ARG A 415 6.26 2.29 -20.27
N ASP A 416 6.56 3.48 -19.76
CA ASP A 416 7.94 3.92 -19.49
C ASP A 416 8.61 3.02 -18.44
N TYR A 417 7.88 2.67 -17.36
CA TYR A 417 8.32 1.73 -16.34
C TYR A 417 8.66 0.36 -16.96
N SER A 418 7.74 -0.18 -17.73
CA SER A 418 7.90 -1.48 -18.39
C SER A 418 9.06 -1.49 -19.39
N ARG A 419 9.17 -0.44 -20.21
CA ARG A 419 10.26 -0.27 -21.19
C ARG A 419 11.61 -0.15 -20.49
N TYR A 420 11.72 0.70 -19.48
CA TYR A 420 12.98 0.93 -18.80
C TYR A 420 13.49 -0.29 -18.04
N PHE A 421 12.62 -1.00 -17.32
CA PHE A 421 13.02 -2.12 -16.49
C PHE A 421 13.06 -3.47 -17.21
N LEU A 422 12.18 -3.68 -18.20
CA LEU A 422 12.04 -4.98 -18.87
C LEU A 422 12.36 -4.95 -20.36
N GLY A 423 12.33 -3.77 -20.98
CA GLY A 423 12.58 -3.56 -22.41
C GLY A 423 11.31 -3.31 -23.23
N GLU A 424 11.53 -2.78 -24.44
CA GLU A 424 10.45 -2.29 -25.33
C GLU A 424 9.36 -3.34 -25.61
N ARG A 425 9.73 -4.60 -25.75
CA ARG A 425 8.78 -5.69 -26.05
C ARG A 425 7.71 -5.89 -24.97
N TYR A 426 7.97 -5.42 -23.74
CA TYR A 426 7.06 -5.51 -22.60
C TYR A 426 6.28 -4.22 -22.33
N ALA A 427 6.60 -3.12 -23.05
CA ALA A 427 6.07 -1.78 -22.74
C ALA A 427 4.55 -1.78 -22.57
N ASP A 428 3.79 -2.33 -23.52
CA ASP A 428 2.34 -2.39 -23.43
C ASP A 428 1.82 -3.51 -22.52
N ASN A 429 2.27 -4.75 -22.77
CA ASN A 429 1.68 -5.92 -22.10
C ASN A 429 1.93 -5.92 -20.60
N PHE A 430 3.11 -5.51 -20.14
CA PHE A 430 3.40 -5.46 -18.72
C PHE A 430 2.70 -4.28 -18.04
N ALA A 431 2.62 -3.12 -18.72
CA ALA A 431 1.85 -1.97 -18.21
C ALA A 431 0.37 -2.33 -18.01
N GLN A 432 -0.25 -2.97 -19.01
CA GLN A 432 -1.63 -3.47 -18.87
C GLN A 432 -1.77 -4.56 -17.81
N GLY A 433 -0.74 -5.41 -17.67
CA GLY A 433 -0.67 -6.40 -16.60
C GLY A 433 -0.68 -5.79 -15.20
N LEU A 434 0.08 -4.71 -14.97
CA LEU A 434 0.09 -3.99 -13.68
C LEU A 434 -1.28 -3.38 -13.34
N LEU A 435 -1.97 -2.80 -14.33
CA LEU A 435 -3.35 -2.34 -14.18
C LEU A 435 -4.32 -3.49 -13.88
N ALA A 436 -4.09 -4.64 -14.50
CA ALA A 436 -4.90 -5.83 -14.27
C ALA A 436 -4.70 -6.40 -12.85
N LEU A 437 -3.47 -6.39 -12.32
CA LEU A 437 -3.18 -6.77 -10.93
C LEU A 437 -3.90 -5.87 -9.91
N GLU A 438 -4.04 -4.57 -10.17
CA GLU A 438 -4.85 -3.69 -9.32
C GLU A 438 -6.34 -4.08 -9.38
N ARG A 439 -6.88 -4.33 -10.59
CA ARG A 439 -8.28 -4.76 -10.76
C ARG A 439 -8.59 -6.09 -10.10
N ASN A 440 -7.63 -7.00 -9.98
CA ASN A 440 -7.82 -8.27 -9.28
C ASN A 440 -8.29 -8.08 -7.83
N TRP A 441 -7.92 -6.96 -7.19
CA TRP A 441 -8.27 -6.67 -5.81
C TRP A 441 -9.58 -5.90 -5.63
N GLN A 442 -10.33 -5.67 -6.71
CA GLN A 442 -11.58 -4.92 -6.67
C GLN A 442 -12.81 -5.84 -6.64
N GLY A 443 -13.71 -5.57 -5.71
CA GLY A 443 -15.01 -6.24 -5.59
C GLY A 443 -14.94 -7.69 -5.11
N PRO A 444 -16.11 -8.39 -5.11
CA PRO A 444 -16.20 -9.78 -4.67
C PRO A 444 -15.42 -10.72 -5.60
N LEU A 445 -14.49 -11.48 -5.04
CA LEU A 445 -13.61 -12.36 -5.80
C LEU A 445 -14.34 -13.49 -6.53
N LEU A 446 -15.41 -14.03 -5.95
CA LEU A 446 -16.23 -15.07 -6.58
C LEU A 446 -16.85 -14.66 -7.92
N THR A 447 -16.98 -13.35 -8.18
CA THR A 447 -17.53 -12.82 -9.43
C THR A 447 -16.47 -12.13 -10.30
N ASN A 448 -15.23 -12.01 -9.82
CA ASN A 448 -14.14 -11.36 -10.55
C ASN A 448 -13.39 -12.36 -11.45
N THR A 449 -13.95 -12.67 -12.60
CA THR A 449 -13.33 -13.59 -13.58
C THR A 449 -12.09 -13.01 -14.26
N SER A 450 -11.84 -11.68 -14.16
CA SER A 450 -10.66 -11.03 -14.74
C SER A 450 -9.36 -11.53 -14.13
N VAL A 451 -9.39 -12.09 -12.91
CA VAL A 451 -8.20 -12.69 -12.26
C VAL A 451 -7.57 -13.79 -13.11
N TYR A 452 -8.39 -14.62 -13.76
CA TYR A 452 -7.87 -15.70 -14.61
C TYR A 452 -7.29 -15.15 -15.92
N LEU A 453 -7.88 -14.10 -16.49
CA LEU A 453 -7.33 -13.41 -17.68
C LEU A 453 -6.00 -12.73 -17.35
N THR A 454 -5.90 -12.13 -16.18
CA THR A 454 -4.65 -11.54 -15.69
C THR A 454 -3.56 -12.60 -15.55
N LEU A 455 -3.88 -13.74 -14.94
CA LEU A 455 -2.94 -14.85 -14.83
C LEU A 455 -2.48 -15.35 -16.20
N GLU A 456 -3.40 -15.59 -17.15
CA GLU A 456 -3.05 -16.04 -18.51
C GLU A 456 -2.17 -15.03 -19.26
N GLN A 457 -2.43 -13.73 -19.09
CA GLN A 457 -1.59 -12.66 -19.64
C GLN A 457 -0.13 -12.77 -19.12
N PHE A 458 0.04 -12.91 -17.81
CA PHE A 458 1.37 -13.06 -17.20
C PHE A 458 2.04 -14.38 -17.60
N GLN A 459 1.32 -15.48 -17.64
CA GLN A 459 1.83 -16.77 -18.11
C GLN A 459 2.29 -16.70 -19.59
N THR A 460 1.57 -15.96 -20.42
CA THR A 460 1.95 -15.76 -21.82
C THR A 460 3.25 -14.97 -21.93
N MET A 461 3.41 -13.90 -21.12
CA MET A 461 4.68 -13.18 -21.05
C MET A 461 5.82 -14.05 -20.52
N GLU A 462 5.57 -14.85 -19.49
CA GLU A 462 6.54 -15.77 -18.89
C GLU A 462 7.02 -16.83 -19.90
N ARG A 463 6.11 -17.49 -20.61
CA ARG A 463 6.45 -18.51 -21.65
C ARG A 463 7.28 -17.93 -22.79
N SER A 464 7.11 -16.66 -23.12
CA SER A 464 7.85 -15.99 -24.19
C SER A 464 9.10 -15.25 -23.70
N ALA A 465 9.34 -15.19 -22.39
CA ALA A 465 10.44 -14.45 -21.79
C ALA A 465 11.81 -15.12 -22.09
N ALA A 466 12.82 -14.30 -22.30
CA ALA A 466 14.18 -14.80 -22.33
C ALA A 466 14.67 -15.11 -20.88
N PRO A 467 15.65 -16.00 -20.71
CA PRO A 467 16.14 -16.38 -19.38
C PRO A 467 16.55 -15.17 -18.51
N GLN A 468 17.19 -14.15 -19.10
CA GLN A 468 17.59 -12.94 -18.39
C GLN A 468 16.40 -12.10 -17.91
N ASP A 469 15.27 -12.12 -18.63
CA ASP A 469 14.07 -11.37 -18.24
C ASP A 469 13.44 -12.01 -17.01
N LEU A 470 13.48 -13.35 -16.90
CA LEU A 470 12.98 -14.09 -15.74
C LEU A 470 13.79 -13.83 -14.46
N LEU A 471 15.02 -13.32 -14.59
CA LEU A 471 15.84 -12.90 -13.45
C LEU A 471 15.52 -11.47 -12.98
N ASN A 472 14.71 -10.71 -13.71
CA ASN A 472 14.30 -9.37 -13.30
C ASN A 472 13.31 -9.45 -12.15
N TRP A 473 13.68 -8.91 -10.98
CA TRP A 473 12.86 -9.01 -9.79
C TRP A 473 11.49 -8.30 -9.90
N ARG A 474 11.37 -7.26 -10.73
CA ARG A 474 10.09 -6.59 -10.99
C ARG A 474 9.14 -7.50 -11.78
N PHE A 475 9.69 -8.24 -12.72
CA PHE A 475 8.93 -9.27 -13.43
C PHE A 475 8.54 -10.42 -12.50
N GLN A 476 9.47 -10.88 -11.64
CA GLN A 476 9.21 -11.91 -10.63
C GLN A 476 8.12 -11.48 -9.64
N GLN A 477 8.11 -10.22 -9.18
CA GLN A 477 7.04 -9.71 -8.32
C GLN A 477 5.66 -9.72 -8.98
N ALA A 478 5.58 -9.29 -10.24
CA ALA A 478 4.33 -9.27 -10.97
C ALA A 478 3.81 -10.70 -11.26
N LEU A 479 4.71 -11.62 -11.63
CA LEU A 479 4.39 -13.04 -11.77
C LEU A 479 3.90 -13.64 -10.44
N TYR A 480 4.64 -13.41 -9.35
CA TYR A 480 4.24 -13.86 -8.01
C TYR A 480 2.82 -13.43 -7.68
N ARG A 481 2.51 -12.14 -7.89
CA ARG A 481 1.19 -11.59 -7.65
C ARG A 481 0.11 -12.23 -8.53
N ALA A 482 0.37 -12.42 -9.81
CA ALA A 482 -0.60 -13.01 -10.74
C ALA A 482 -0.90 -14.48 -10.39
N TYR A 483 0.13 -15.27 -10.10
CA TYR A 483 -0.05 -16.67 -9.67
C TYR A 483 -0.73 -16.79 -8.30
N TYR A 484 -0.34 -15.92 -7.36
CA TYR A 484 -0.95 -15.87 -6.02
C TYR A 484 -2.45 -15.56 -6.11
N ASP A 485 -2.81 -14.49 -6.84
CA ASP A 485 -4.20 -14.08 -7.04
C ASP A 485 -5.01 -15.19 -7.70
N GLY A 486 -4.49 -15.81 -8.75
CA GLY A 486 -5.16 -16.90 -9.45
C GLY A 486 -5.32 -18.18 -8.62
N TYR A 487 -4.35 -18.47 -7.76
CA TYR A 487 -4.43 -19.61 -6.83
C TYR A 487 -5.51 -19.37 -5.75
N VAL A 488 -5.49 -18.21 -5.10
CA VAL A 488 -6.47 -17.88 -4.06
C VAL A 488 -7.90 -17.82 -4.63
N ALA A 489 -8.07 -17.25 -5.84
CA ALA A 489 -9.37 -17.22 -6.52
C ALA A 489 -9.90 -18.63 -6.80
N GLY A 490 -9.05 -19.52 -7.31
CA GLY A 490 -9.41 -20.92 -7.56
C GLY A 490 -9.78 -21.69 -6.29
N ARG A 491 -9.01 -21.45 -5.22
CA ARG A 491 -9.31 -22.02 -3.89
C ARG A 491 -10.64 -21.52 -3.34
N LEU A 492 -10.90 -20.23 -3.41
CA LEU A 492 -12.15 -19.66 -2.91
C LEU A 492 -13.35 -20.27 -3.61
N LEU A 493 -13.29 -20.43 -4.93
CA LEU A 493 -14.35 -21.07 -5.71
C LEU A 493 -14.56 -22.52 -5.24
N TYR A 494 -13.50 -23.30 -5.10
CA TYR A 494 -13.55 -24.69 -4.70
C TYR A 494 -14.00 -24.87 -3.23
N GLU A 495 -13.43 -24.10 -2.32
CA GLU A 495 -13.78 -24.17 -0.89
C GLU A 495 -15.23 -23.70 -0.62
N ASN A 496 -15.73 -22.72 -1.39
CA ASN A 496 -17.13 -22.29 -1.32
C ASN A 496 -18.08 -23.40 -1.82
N TRP A 497 -17.73 -24.07 -2.94
CA TRP A 497 -18.45 -25.22 -3.41
C TRP A 497 -18.47 -26.35 -2.38
N ALA A 498 -17.32 -26.67 -1.79
CA ALA A 498 -17.20 -27.72 -0.77
C ALA A 498 -18.07 -27.42 0.47
N GLU A 499 -18.08 -26.18 0.94
CA GLU A 499 -18.94 -25.79 2.07
C GLU A 499 -20.44 -25.88 1.73
N ARG A 500 -20.85 -25.47 0.53
CA ARG A 500 -22.24 -25.67 0.08
C ARG A 500 -22.62 -27.14 0.03
N ALA A 501 -21.78 -27.98 -0.55
CA ALA A 501 -22.01 -29.42 -0.62
C ALA A 501 -22.07 -30.07 0.78
N ALA A 502 -21.20 -29.65 1.71
CA ALA A 502 -21.23 -30.09 3.10
C ALA A 502 -22.52 -29.64 3.81
N THR A 503 -22.96 -28.41 3.59
CA THR A 503 -24.21 -27.87 4.14
C THR A 503 -25.43 -28.64 3.62
N ASP A 504 -25.43 -29.06 2.34
CA ASP A 504 -26.51 -29.88 1.80
C ASP A 504 -26.57 -31.28 2.46
N ARG A 505 -25.42 -31.87 2.84
CA ARG A 505 -25.40 -33.09 3.64
C ARG A 505 -25.99 -32.87 5.02
N LEU A 506 -25.66 -31.73 5.67
CA LEU A 506 -26.24 -31.38 6.96
C LEU A 506 -27.76 -31.18 6.89
N ARG A 507 -28.29 -30.55 5.83
CA ARG A 507 -29.72 -30.41 5.58
C ARG A 507 -30.45 -31.76 5.43
N ALA A 508 -29.74 -32.78 4.95
CA ALA A 508 -30.27 -34.12 4.83
C ALA A 508 -30.29 -34.91 6.14
N ALA A 509 -29.70 -34.41 7.21
CA ALA A 509 -29.55 -35.08 8.51
C ALA A 509 -30.85 -35.65 9.10
N PRO A 510 -32.04 -35.01 8.98
CA PRO A 510 -33.31 -35.60 9.42
C PRO A 510 -33.64 -36.95 8.77
N ARG A 511 -33.09 -37.23 7.57
CA ARG A 511 -33.31 -38.47 6.82
C ARG A 511 -32.16 -39.47 6.93
N THR A 512 -30.91 -38.96 7.05
CA THR A 512 -29.69 -39.79 6.98
C THR A 512 -29.05 -40.05 8.34
N GLY A 513 -29.56 -39.37 9.36
CA GLY A 513 -28.95 -39.34 10.71
C GLY A 513 -27.83 -38.34 10.85
N THR A 514 -27.76 -37.65 12.01
CA THR A 514 -26.84 -36.54 12.25
C THR A 514 -25.37 -36.97 12.20
N LEU A 515 -25.02 -38.10 12.75
CA LEU A 515 -23.64 -38.60 12.78
C LEU A 515 -23.11 -38.94 11.37
N ALA A 516 -23.97 -39.48 10.49
CA ALA A 516 -23.61 -39.75 9.10
C ALA A 516 -23.44 -38.45 8.33
N ALA A 517 -24.41 -37.55 8.45
CA ALA A 517 -24.37 -36.23 7.79
C ALA A 517 -23.11 -35.42 8.14
N MET A 518 -22.72 -35.38 9.43
CA MET A 518 -21.48 -34.71 9.86
C MET A 518 -20.22 -35.37 9.32
N ARG A 519 -20.13 -36.72 9.27
CA ARG A 519 -18.99 -37.42 8.68
C ARG A 519 -18.84 -37.12 7.18
N GLU A 520 -19.96 -37.12 6.43
CA GLU A 520 -19.93 -36.81 5.01
C GLU A 520 -19.53 -35.34 4.77
N ALA A 521 -20.07 -34.40 5.56
CA ALA A 521 -19.71 -33.00 5.49
C ALA A 521 -18.22 -32.77 5.75
N GLU A 522 -17.65 -33.38 6.81
CA GLU A 522 -16.21 -33.31 7.11
C GLU A 522 -15.36 -33.86 5.96
N SER A 523 -15.73 -35.02 5.41
CA SER A 523 -15.01 -35.64 4.29
C SER A 523 -14.97 -34.73 3.05
N ILE A 524 -16.07 -34.01 2.76
CA ILE A 524 -16.13 -33.05 1.66
C ILE A 524 -15.20 -31.86 1.92
N LEU A 525 -15.24 -31.30 3.13
CA LEU A 525 -14.42 -30.15 3.52
C LEU A 525 -12.92 -30.47 3.57
N ASP A 526 -12.55 -31.67 4.01
CA ASP A 526 -11.15 -32.09 4.13
C ASP A 526 -10.49 -32.36 2.77
N ARG A 527 -11.26 -32.79 1.75
CA ARG A 527 -10.72 -32.95 0.38
C ARG A 527 -10.17 -31.65 -0.18
N ALA A 528 -10.80 -30.52 0.09
CA ALA A 528 -10.30 -29.23 -0.38
C ALA A 528 -8.89 -28.89 0.13
N VAL A 529 -8.49 -29.46 1.27
CA VAL A 529 -7.14 -29.31 1.82
C VAL A 529 -6.16 -30.29 1.17
N ALA A 530 -6.58 -31.52 0.95
CA ALA A 530 -5.72 -32.56 0.37
C ALA A 530 -5.32 -32.22 -1.09
N ASP A 531 -6.24 -31.64 -1.86
CA ASP A 531 -6.05 -31.38 -3.28
C ASP A 531 -5.16 -30.14 -3.57
N ARG A 532 -4.99 -29.26 -2.61
CA ARG A 532 -4.27 -27.98 -2.82
C ARG A 532 -2.77 -28.14 -3.12
N GLU A 533 -2.12 -29.15 -2.57
CA GLU A 533 -0.66 -29.34 -2.71
C GLU A 533 -0.25 -29.74 -4.13
N SER A 534 -1.17 -30.29 -4.91
CA SER A 534 -0.97 -30.64 -6.32
C SER A 534 -1.20 -29.48 -7.30
N ASP A 535 -1.62 -28.29 -6.83
CA ASP A 535 -1.88 -27.13 -7.70
C ASP A 535 -0.56 -26.52 -8.20
N ALA A 536 -0.36 -26.58 -9.52
CA ALA A 536 0.83 -26.04 -10.17
C ALA A 536 1.02 -24.52 -9.93
N ARG A 537 -0.06 -23.78 -9.71
CA ARG A 537 -0.01 -22.33 -9.38
C ARG A 537 0.63 -22.12 -8.02
N ARG A 538 0.26 -22.94 -7.03
CA ARG A 538 0.88 -22.91 -5.70
C ARG A 538 2.38 -23.20 -5.78
N THR A 539 2.77 -24.25 -6.47
CA THR A 539 4.18 -24.58 -6.69
C THR A 539 4.94 -23.39 -7.29
N ARG A 540 4.35 -22.74 -8.32
CA ARG A 540 4.98 -21.59 -8.97
C ARG A 540 5.13 -20.38 -8.05
N VAL A 541 4.15 -20.12 -7.16
CA VAL A 541 4.26 -19.07 -6.13
C VAL A 541 5.48 -19.32 -5.23
N PHE A 542 5.71 -20.56 -4.78
CA PHE A 542 6.86 -20.89 -3.93
C PHE A 542 8.20 -20.74 -4.67
N GLU A 543 8.27 -21.13 -5.94
CA GLU A 543 9.46 -20.93 -6.79
C GLU A 543 9.77 -19.43 -6.99
N LEU A 544 8.76 -18.61 -7.23
CA LEU A 544 8.92 -17.16 -7.39
C LEU A 544 9.30 -16.48 -6.08
N ALA A 545 8.79 -16.95 -4.94
CA ALA A 545 9.22 -16.48 -3.64
C ALA A 545 10.70 -16.73 -3.38
N GLU A 546 11.19 -17.93 -3.73
CA GLU A 546 12.62 -18.27 -3.66
C GLU A 546 13.45 -17.37 -4.60
N ALA A 547 13.00 -17.17 -5.84
CA ALA A 547 13.68 -16.32 -6.81
C ALA A 547 13.78 -14.85 -6.30
N LEU A 548 12.75 -14.32 -5.70
CA LEU A 548 12.72 -12.98 -5.09
C LEU A 548 13.66 -12.88 -3.88
N PHE A 549 13.74 -13.91 -3.06
CA PHE A 549 14.69 -13.93 -1.95
C PHE A 549 16.14 -13.96 -2.46
N GLN A 550 16.44 -14.76 -3.48
CA GLN A 550 17.77 -14.82 -4.07
C GLN A 550 18.18 -13.51 -4.77
N SER A 551 17.25 -12.86 -5.49
CA SER A 551 17.54 -11.66 -6.29
C SER A 551 17.64 -10.37 -5.45
N ILE A 552 16.67 -10.14 -4.54
CA ILE A 552 16.55 -8.88 -3.79
C ILE A 552 16.32 -9.07 -2.28
N ARG A 553 16.54 -10.27 -1.76
CA ARG A 553 16.34 -10.59 -0.34
C ARG A 553 14.91 -10.36 0.15
N MET A 554 13.92 -10.48 -0.74
CA MET A 554 12.51 -10.31 -0.36
C MET A 554 12.03 -11.46 0.52
N GLN A 555 11.56 -11.12 1.72
CA GLN A 555 11.25 -12.07 2.78
C GLN A 555 9.75 -12.38 2.81
N LEU A 556 9.32 -13.32 1.96
CA LEU A 556 7.91 -13.69 1.80
C LEU A 556 7.43 -14.79 2.79
N SER A 557 8.30 -15.23 3.72
CA SER A 557 7.97 -16.21 4.75
C SER A 557 8.79 -15.96 6.03
N VAL A 558 8.16 -16.08 7.18
CA VAL A 558 8.82 -16.05 8.49
C VAL A 558 9.69 -17.28 8.67
N GLU A 559 9.17 -18.46 8.36
CA GLU A 559 9.87 -19.73 8.54
C GLU A 559 11.05 -19.87 7.58
N ARG A 560 10.82 -19.66 6.27
CA ARG A 560 11.80 -19.90 5.21
C ARG A 560 12.85 -18.81 5.11
N TYR A 561 12.42 -17.56 5.14
CA TYR A 561 13.23 -16.38 4.79
C TYR A 561 13.45 -15.44 5.97
N LYS A 562 13.07 -15.83 7.19
CA LYS A 562 13.28 -15.05 8.41
C LYS A 562 12.70 -13.63 8.33
N ALA A 563 11.52 -13.49 7.69
CA ALA A 563 10.75 -12.26 7.80
C ALA A 563 10.41 -11.99 9.28
N ILE A 564 10.32 -10.72 9.67
CA ILE A 564 10.03 -10.37 11.07
C ILE A 564 8.62 -10.77 11.51
N ALA A 565 7.64 -10.69 10.60
CA ALA A 565 6.26 -11.07 10.86
C ALA A 565 5.47 -11.31 9.57
N VAL A 566 4.39 -12.11 9.67
CA VAL A 566 3.46 -12.36 8.55
C VAL A 566 2.88 -11.06 7.99
N GLY A 567 2.44 -10.13 8.87
CA GLY A 567 1.89 -8.84 8.46
C GLY A 567 2.85 -7.96 7.67
N ARG A 568 4.16 -8.23 7.75
CA ARG A 568 5.24 -7.51 7.06
C ARG A 568 5.57 -8.09 5.68
N GLY A 569 4.58 -8.61 4.98
CA GLY A 569 4.70 -9.11 3.62
C GLY A 569 5.00 -10.60 3.50
N ALA A 570 5.16 -11.34 4.62
CA ALA A 570 5.41 -12.79 4.62
C ALA A 570 4.13 -13.60 4.29
N ASN A 571 3.49 -13.26 3.16
CA ASN A 571 2.20 -13.81 2.77
C ASN A 571 2.26 -15.24 2.20
N LEU A 572 3.45 -15.77 1.98
CA LEU A 572 3.61 -17.19 1.67
C LEU A 572 3.13 -18.08 2.83
N ASP A 573 3.26 -17.60 4.08
CA ASP A 573 2.82 -18.32 5.29
C ASP A 573 1.29 -18.29 5.47
N THR A 574 0.59 -17.43 4.76
CA THR A 574 -0.87 -17.30 4.79
C THR A 574 -1.57 -17.75 3.52
N ILE A 575 -0.81 -18.13 2.49
CA ILE A 575 -1.39 -18.49 1.19
C ILE A 575 -2.44 -19.61 1.27
N ASP A 576 -2.29 -20.51 2.24
CA ASP A 576 -3.14 -21.67 2.48
C ASP A 576 -4.14 -21.48 3.64
N MET A 577 -4.32 -20.26 4.16
CA MET A 577 -5.35 -19.99 5.17
C MET A 577 -6.72 -20.43 4.67
N PRO A 578 -7.57 -21.05 5.53
CA PRO A 578 -8.90 -21.47 5.13
C PRO A 578 -9.74 -20.28 4.62
N LEU A 579 -10.43 -20.49 3.51
CA LEU A 579 -11.32 -19.47 2.89
C LEU A 579 -12.80 -19.77 3.14
N ASN A 580 -13.09 -20.80 3.94
CA ASN A 580 -14.43 -21.24 4.33
C ASN A 580 -14.50 -21.58 5.83
N ASN A 581 -15.67 -21.99 6.29
CA ASN A 581 -15.95 -22.30 7.70
C ASN A 581 -15.43 -23.68 8.17
N ARG A 582 -14.57 -24.36 7.42
CA ARG A 582 -14.14 -25.74 7.70
C ARG A 582 -13.67 -25.94 9.14
N LEU A 583 -12.77 -25.08 9.65
CA LEU A 583 -12.20 -25.23 10.99
C LEU A 583 -13.24 -25.06 12.09
N TRP A 584 -14.09 -24.03 11.95
CA TRP A 584 -15.20 -23.80 12.86
C TRP A 584 -16.22 -24.94 12.82
N LEU A 585 -16.61 -25.42 11.63
CA LEU A 585 -17.54 -26.54 11.48
C LEU A 585 -17.02 -27.81 12.15
N LYS A 586 -15.74 -28.13 11.99
CA LYS A 586 -15.12 -29.30 12.67
C LYS A 586 -15.21 -29.19 14.19
N GLN A 587 -14.97 -28.03 14.75
CA GLN A 587 -15.13 -27.79 16.19
C GLN A 587 -16.61 -27.94 16.60
N ARG A 588 -17.52 -27.36 15.85
CA ARG A 588 -18.97 -27.50 16.11
C ARG A 588 -19.43 -28.95 16.02
N PHE A 589 -18.98 -29.71 15.04
CA PHE A 589 -19.31 -31.12 14.93
C PHE A 589 -18.77 -31.95 16.11
N ALA A 590 -17.58 -31.65 16.58
CA ALA A 590 -17.03 -32.28 17.77
C ALA A 590 -17.91 -32.01 19.02
N GLU A 591 -18.43 -30.81 19.17
CA GLU A 591 -19.36 -30.47 20.26
C GLU A 591 -20.72 -31.15 20.09
N ILE A 592 -21.30 -31.15 18.89
CA ILE A 592 -22.60 -31.75 18.60
C ILE A 592 -22.57 -33.28 18.87
N ARG A 593 -21.47 -33.94 18.57
CA ARG A 593 -21.30 -35.37 18.83
C ARG A 593 -21.36 -35.75 20.32
N LYS A 594 -21.16 -34.82 21.25
CA LYS A 594 -21.23 -35.04 22.69
C LYS A 594 -22.67 -35.19 23.18
N ALA A 595 -23.66 -34.66 22.47
CA ALA A 595 -25.07 -34.78 22.80
C ALA A 595 -25.53 -36.24 22.61
N ALA A 596 -26.21 -36.77 23.58
CA ALA A 596 -26.68 -38.17 23.55
C ALA A 596 -27.88 -38.34 22.58
N GLU A 597 -28.79 -37.38 22.60
CA GLU A 597 -30.03 -37.47 21.88
C GLU A 597 -29.92 -36.94 20.43
N GLU A 598 -30.51 -37.71 19.49
CA GLU A 598 -30.56 -37.31 18.07
C GLU A 598 -31.29 -35.99 17.86
N SER A 599 -32.37 -35.76 18.63
CA SER A 599 -33.13 -34.51 18.58
C SER A 599 -32.33 -33.26 18.93
N GLU A 600 -31.44 -33.37 19.91
CA GLU A 600 -30.53 -32.30 20.30
C GLU A 600 -29.50 -32.02 19.22
N ARG A 601 -28.93 -33.08 18.62
CA ARG A 601 -28.01 -32.97 17.49
C ARG A 601 -28.66 -32.32 16.27
N LEU A 602 -29.90 -32.74 15.94
CA LEU A 602 -30.68 -32.15 14.84
C LEU A 602 -30.92 -30.66 15.07
N LYS A 603 -31.33 -30.24 16.26
CA LYS A 603 -31.51 -28.84 16.62
C LYS A 603 -30.21 -28.02 16.46
N ALA A 604 -29.08 -28.58 16.87
CA ALA A 604 -27.79 -27.92 16.73
C ALA A 604 -27.35 -27.79 15.26
N ILE A 605 -27.60 -28.80 14.41
CA ILE A 605 -27.34 -28.77 12.97
C ILE A 605 -28.29 -27.75 12.28
N ASP A 606 -29.57 -27.70 12.68
CA ASP A 606 -30.50 -26.73 12.17
C ASP A 606 -30.02 -25.28 12.40
N GLY A 607 -29.48 -25.02 13.60
CA GLY A 607 -28.85 -23.74 13.92
C GLY A 607 -27.65 -23.37 13.02
N ILE A 608 -26.92 -24.35 12.49
CA ILE A 608 -25.83 -24.13 11.53
C ILE A 608 -26.39 -23.83 10.13
N VAL A 609 -27.29 -24.70 9.62
CA VAL A 609 -27.75 -24.61 8.22
C VAL A 609 -28.71 -23.46 7.98
N ASN A 610 -29.38 -22.96 9.02
CA ASN A 610 -30.30 -21.83 8.99
C ASN A 610 -29.72 -20.55 9.65
N TRP A 611 -28.42 -20.50 9.86
CA TRP A 611 -27.76 -19.38 10.56
C TRP A 611 -28.14 -18.02 10.00
N ALA A 612 -28.06 -17.86 8.66
CA ALA A 612 -28.32 -16.61 7.96
C ALA A 612 -29.81 -16.32 7.72
N ASN A 613 -30.74 -17.20 8.16
CA ASN A 613 -32.16 -17.04 7.90
C ASN A 613 -32.82 -16.11 8.95
N PRO A 614 -33.28 -14.90 8.58
CA PRO A 614 -33.93 -13.97 9.49
C PRO A 614 -35.44 -14.29 9.69
N GLY A 615 -35.98 -15.26 8.96
CA GLY A 615 -37.42 -15.52 8.89
C GLY A 615 -38.15 -14.62 7.88
N PRO A 616 -39.46 -14.88 7.68
CA PRO A 616 -40.29 -14.15 6.70
C PRO A 616 -40.35 -12.64 7.04
N GLY A 617 -40.10 -11.79 6.05
CA GLY A 617 -40.10 -10.33 6.19
C GLY A 617 -38.94 -9.75 6.98
N GLY A 618 -37.91 -10.57 7.24
CA GLY A 618 -36.65 -10.15 7.84
C GLY A 618 -35.53 -9.98 6.81
N PHE A 619 -34.38 -9.48 7.25
CA PHE A 619 -33.19 -9.22 6.45
C PHE A 619 -31.95 -9.74 7.17
N TYR A 620 -30.94 -10.18 6.39
CA TYR A 620 -29.64 -10.60 6.89
C TYR A 620 -28.54 -9.93 6.07
N ASP A 621 -27.55 -9.37 6.79
CA ASP A 621 -26.35 -8.75 6.21
C ASP A 621 -25.09 -9.34 6.84
N ASP A 622 -24.17 -9.83 6.01
CA ASP A 622 -22.79 -10.18 6.35
C ASP A 622 -21.90 -8.98 6.01
N LEU A 623 -21.63 -8.16 7.01
CA LEU A 623 -21.02 -6.83 6.80
C LEU A 623 -19.53 -6.89 6.43
N GLY A 624 -18.88 -8.03 6.68
CA GLY A 624 -17.49 -8.23 6.28
C GLY A 624 -17.30 -8.68 4.82
N GLN A 625 -18.40 -8.95 4.11
CA GLN A 625 -18.36 -9.50 2.74
C GLN A 625 -18.87 -8.45 1.73
N PRO A 626 -18.00 -7.83 0.92
CA PRO A 626 -18.45 -6.99 -0.19
C PRO A 626 -19.45 -7.76 -1.08
N GLY A 627 -20.59 -7.16 -1.33
CA GLY A 627 -21.68 -7.82 -2.07
C GLY A 627 -22.70 -8.58 -1.21
N ARG A 628 -22.48 -8.76 0.11
CA ARG A 628 -23.48 -9.33 1.05
C ARG A 628 -23.97 -8.34 2.11
N GLN A 629 -23.81 -7.06 1.86
CA GLN A 629 -24.14 -5.95 2.75
C GLN A 629 -25.02 -4.91 2.04
N PRO A 630 -26.20 -5.33 1.49
CA PRO A 630 -27.01 -4.45 0.64
C PRO A 630 -27.58 -3.23 1.39
N HIS A 631 -27.68 -3.31 2.71
CA HIS A 631 -28.24 -2.24 3.54
C HIS A 631 -27.17 -1.33 4.16
N LEU A 632 -25.87 -1.61 3.95
CA LEU A 632 -24.78 -0.77 4.45
C LEU A 632 -24.72 0.57 3.73
N VAL A 633 -24.73 1.67 4.48
CA VAL A 633 -24.53 3.01 3.95
C VAL A 633 -23.03 3.29 3.83
N ARG A 634 -22.53 3.34 2.61
CA ARG A 634 -21.10 3.38 2.30
C ARG A 634 -20.42 4.72 2.54
N GLY A 635 -21.16 5.85 2.52
CA GLY A 635 -20.58 7.19 2.58
C GLY A 635 -20.00 7.66 1.23
N PRO A 636 -19.06 8.63 1.24
CA PRO A 636 -18.50 9.23 0.02
C PRO A 636 -17.73 8.26 -0.88
N GLY A 637 -17.16 7.18 -0.30
CA GLY A 637 -16.36 6.18 -1.00
C GLY A 637 -14.96 6.65 -1.38
N PHE A 638 -14.12 5.72 -1.84
CA PHE A 638 -12.70 5.92 -2.12
C PHE A 638 -12.40 7.12 -3.05
N ASP A 639 -13.25 7.38 -4.01
CA ASP A 639 -13.04 8.45 -4.99
C ASP A 639 -13.04 9.86 -4.38
N LYS A 640 -13.72 10.05 -3.27
CA LYS A 640 -13.85 11.35 -2.58
C LYS A 640 -13.21 11.32 -1.20
N ASP A 641 -13.05 10.14 -0.64
CA ASP A 641 -12.54 9.88 0.71
C ASP A 641 -11.59 8.67 0.67
N PRO A 642 -10.41 8.78 0.05
CA PRO A 642 -9.50 7.65 -0.10
C PRO A 642 -8.95 7.12 1.23
N GLY A 643 -8.96 7.92 2.28
CA GLY A 643 -8.62 7.51 3.64
C GLY A 643 -9.77 6.83 4.38
N LEU A 644 -10.95 6.75 3.75
CA LEU A 644 -12.17 6.17 4.30
C LEU A 644 -12.52 6.72 5.71
N LEU A 645 -12.25 8.01 5.93
CA LEU A 645 -12.51 8.69 7.21
C LEU A 645 -14.00 8.86 7.49
N GLU A 646 -14.79 9.07 6.43
CA GLU A 646 -16.24 9.26 6.46
C GLU A 646 -17.01 8.10 5.79
N SER A 647 -16.29 7.10 5.32
CA SER A 647 -16.82 5.97 4.56
C SER A 647 -16.73 4.68 5.36
N ALA A 648 -17.78 3.86 5.28
CA ALA A 648 -17.73 2.49 5.77
C ALA A 648 -16.83 1.65 4.87
N HIS A 649 -16.00 0.79 5.46
CA HIS A 649 -15.14 -0.13 4.74
C HIS A 649 -15.07 -1.48 5.45
N THR A 650 -14.63 -2.52 4.74
CA THR A 650 -14.44 -3.85 5.30
C THR A 650 -13.07 -4.00 5.92
N SER A 651 -12.99 -4.76 7.00
CA SER A 651 -11.77 -5.10 7.69
C SER A 651 -11.79 -6.53 8.16
N PHE A 652 -10.68 -6.98 8.76
CA PHE A 652 -10.43 -8.37 9.02
C PHE A 652 -9.60 -8.58 10.29
N TYR A 653 -9.98 -9.60 11.07
CA TYR A 653 -9.22 -10.08 12.23
C TYR A 653 -9.36 -11.59 12.35
N TYR A 654 -8.33 -12.35 11.94
CA TYR A 654 -8.38 -13.81 11.88
C TYR A 654 -8.55 -14.47 13.25
N ASN A 655 -9.58 -15.30 13.36
CA ASN A 655 -9.79 -16.21 14.51
C ASN A 655 -10.51 -17.50 14.08
N PRO A 656 -9.79 -18.63 13.89
CA PRO A 656 -10.36 -19.86 13.36
C PRO A 656 -11.37 -20.56 14.28
N ALA A 657 -11.53 -20.09 15.53
CA ALA A 657 -12.56 -20.60 16.44
C ALA A 657 -13.97 -20.13 16.08
N TYR A 658 -14.10 -19.15 15.20
CA TYR A 658 -15.38 -18.56 14.80
C TYR A 658 -15.63 -18.71 13.29
N PRO A 659 -16.88 -18.55 12.83
CA PRO A 659 -17.18 -18.52 11.40
C PRO A 659 -16.50 -17.33 10.70
N VAL A 660 -16.25 -17.45 9.40
CA VAL A 660 -15.60 -16.41 8.59
C VAL A 660 -16.32 -15.06 8.74
N SER A 661 -17.65 -15.05 8.79
CA SER A 661 -18.46 -13.86 8.97
C SER A 661 -18.23 -13.11 10.30
N TRP A 662 -17.53 -13.71 11.28
CA TRP A 662 -17.21 -13.05 12.55
C TRP A 662 -15.80 -12.48 12.61
N TRP A 663 -14.88 -12.97 11.78
CA TRP A 663 -13.53 -12.35 11.67
C TRP A 663 -13.48 -11.25 10.62
N THR A 664 -14.49 -11.15 9.78
CA THR A 664 -14.67 -10.05 8.83
C THR A 664 -15.77 -9.11 9.33
N PHE A 665 -15.65 -7.83 9.06
CA PHE A 665 -16.59 -6.85 9.58
C PHE A 665 -16.56 -5.57 8.75
N ALA A 666 -17.63 -4.79 8.82
CA ALA A 666 -17.59 -3.40 8.41
C ALA A 666 -17.25 -2.49 9.59
N GLU A 667 -16.54 -1.41 9.31
CA GLU A 667 -16.26 -0.34 10.26
C GLU A 667 -16.31 1.03 9.58
N ALA A 668 -16.52 2.07 10.40
CA ALA A 668 -16.25 3.45 10.05
C ALA A 668 -15.21 3.99 11.03
N LEU A 669 -14.28 4.83 10.59
CA LEU A 669 -13.17 5.28 11.41
C LEU A 669 -13.57 6.40 12.39
N ASN A 670 -12.78 6.54 13.44
CA ASN A 670 -12.90 7.60 14.45
C ASN A 670 -14.32 7.70 15.04
N ASP A 671 -14.92 8.89 14.97
CA ASP A 671 -16.26 9.20 15.48
C ASP A 671 -17.35 9.07 14.41
N THR A 672 -16.99 8.68 13.18
CA THR A 672 -17.94 8.45 12.08
C THR A 672 -18.83 7.26 12.45
N PRO A 673 -20.15 7.40 12.38
CA PRO A 673 -21.05 6.29 12.67
C PRO A 673 -21.04 5.27 11.52
N LEU A 674 -21.01 4.00 11.87
CA LEU A 674 -21.37 2.93 10.92
C LEU A 674 -22.89 2.94 10.77
N ARG A 675 -23.40 2.98 9.54
CA ARG A 675 -24.84 3.14 9.27
C ARG A 675 -25.38 2.05 8.36
N MET A 676 -26.63 1.66 8.63
CA MET A 676 -27.40 0.79 7.75
C MET A 676 -28.79 1.38 7.50
N ARG A 677 -29.36 1.10 6.33
CA ARG A 677 -30.71 1.54 5.97
C ARG A 677 -31.52 0.37 5.39
N TYR A 678 -32.67 0.12 5.98
CA TYR A 678 -33.67 -0.84 5.51
C TYR A 678 -34.90 -0.10 5.03
N THR A 679 -35.53 -0.59 3.95
CA THR A 679 -36.75 -0.04 3.37
C THR A 679 -37.77 -1.15 3.12
N GLY A 680 -39.02 -0.78 2.92
CA GLY A 680 -40.09 -1.75 2.66
C GLY A 680 -40.49 -2.58 3.87
N LEU A 681 -40.28 -2.03 5.09
CA LEU A 681 -40.73 -2.64 6.32
C LEU A 681 -42.23 -2.52 6.47
N ASP A 682 -42.84 -3.48 7.17
CA ASP A 682 -44.24 -3.41 7.59
C ASP A 682 -44.36 -2.46 8.79
N PRO A 683 -45.01 -1.27 8.65
CA PRO A 683 -45.10 -0.31 9.74
C PRO A 683 -45.90 -0.81 10.96
N ALA A 684 -46.78 -1.84 10.76
CA ALA A 684 -47.56 -2.40 11.83
C ALA A 684 -46.87 -3.53 12.59
N ALA A 685 -45.74 -4.02 12.06
CA ALA A 685 -45.02 -5.13 12.66
C ALA A 685 -44.02 -4.64 13.74
N GLN A 686 -43.77 -5.53 14.68
CA GLN A 686 -42.67 -5.39 15.63
C GLN A 686 -41.40 -6.00 15.05
N TYR A 687 -40.27 -5.36 15.28
CA TYR A 687 -38.98 -5.86 14.83
C TYR A 687 -37.99 -5.96 15.99
N LYS A 688 -37.03 -6.86 15.85
CA LYS A 688 -35.80 -6.88 16.66
C LYS A 688 -34.58 -6.92 15.78
N VAL A 689 -33.49 -6.34 16.27
CA VAL A 689 -32.18 -6.46 15.65
C VAL A 689 -31.35 -7.49 16.43
N ARG A 690 -30.75 -8.44 15.68
CA ARG A 690 -29.71 -9.32 16.19
C ARG A 690 -28.40 -8.86 15.56
N VAL A 691 -27.33 -8.73 16.36
CA VAL A 691 -26.05 -8.19 15.90
C VAL A 691 -24.89 -8.98 16.47
N VAL A 692 -23.84 -9.18 15.67
CA VAL A 692 -22.53 -9.67 16.11
C VAL A 692 -21.52 -8.52 15.99
N TYR A 693 -20.90 -8.16 17.12
CA TYR A 693 -19.83 -7.17 17.18
C TYR A 693 -18.48 -7.85 16.99
N ALA A 694 -17.66 -7.33 16.08
CA ALA A 694 -16.30 -7.81 15.89
C ALA A 694 -15.42 -7.51 17.11
N ASN A 695 -14.52 -8.44 17.47
CA ASN A 695 -13.75 -8.36 18.71
C ASN A 695 -12.28 -7.92 18.52
N GLN A 696 -11.96 -7.24 17.42
CA GLN A 696 -10.59 -6.75 17.20
C GLN A 696 -10.17 -5.70 18.25
N GLU A 697 -11.11 -4.84 18.66
CA GLU A 697 -10.89 -3.80 19.68
C GLU A 697 -11.91 -4.01 20.81
N SER A 698 -11.75 -5.08 21.57
CA SER A 698 -12.68 -5.49 22.64
C SER A 698 -12.83 -4.46 23.74
N ARG A 699 -11.80 -3.64 24.00
CA ARG A 699 -11.79 -2.59 25.02
C ARG A 699 -12.82 -1.47 24.78
N TRP A 700 -13.30 -1.28 23.53
CA TRP A 700 -14.22 -0.19 23.21
C TRP A 700 -15.66 -0.64 23.36
N ARG A 701 -16.44 0.25 23.99
CA ARG A 701 -17.88 0.10 24.07
C ARG A 701 -18.55 0.63 22.81
N VAL A 702 -19.70 0.08 22.50
CA VAL A 702 -20.49 0.45 21.32
C VAL A 702 -21.93 0.76 21.76
N ARG A 703 -22.54 1.80 21.15
CA ARG A 703 -23.96 2.06 21.25
C ARG A 703 -24.63 1.88 19.91
N LEU A 704 -25.93 1.54 19.93
CA LEU A 704 -26.78 1.48 18.76
C LEU A 704 -27.97 2.42 18.93
N SER A 705 -28.21 3.24 17.92
CA SER A 705 -29.42 4.07 17.81
C SER A 705 -30.14 3.80 16.50
N ALA A 706 -31.45 4.09 16.47
CA ALA A 706 -32.30 4.00 15.29
C ALA A 706 -32.87 5.38 14.95
N GLY A 707 -33.12 5.65 13.67
CA GLY A 707 -33.68 6.93 13.21
C GLY A 707 -32.96 8.15 13.75
N ASP A 708 -33.72 9.16 14.18
CA ASP A 708 -33.19 10.44 14.70
C ASP A 708 -32.75 10.34 16.17
N GLY A 709 -32.07 9.27 16.54
CA GLY A 709 -31.45 9.15 17.86
C GLY A 709 -32.24 8.32 18.87
N ILE A 710 -33.23 7.55 18.43
CA ILE A 710 -33.96 6.57 19.30
C ILE A 710 -32.91 5.54 19.77
N GLU A 711 -32.68 5.45 21.07
CA GLU A 711 -31.72 4.48 21.61
C GLU A 711 -32.28 3.06 21.48
N VAL A 712 -31.51 2.18 20.87
CA VAL A 712 -31.75 0.73 20.83
C VAL A 712 -31.00 0.04 21.97
N HIS A 713 -29.72 0.42 22.16
CA HIS A 713 -28.99 0.09 23.40
C HIS A 713 -27.95 1.19 23.71
N PRO A 714 -27.67 1.44 24.98
CA PRO A 714 -26.66 2.40 25.43
C PRO A 714 -25.24 1.90 25.09
N LEU A 715 -24.22 2.60 25.53
CA LEU A 715 -22.84 2.14 25.44
C LEU A 715 -22.65 0.85 26.25
N ILE A 716 -22.46 -0.26 25.55
CA ILE A 716 -22.18 -1.58 26.14
C ILE A 716 -20.80 -2.07 25.74
N PRO A 717 -20.12 -2.89 26.56
CA PRO A 717 -18.92 -3.60 26.14
C PRO A 717 -19.29 -4.62 25.05
N LYS A 718 -18.40 -4.81 24.08
CA LYS A 718 -18.52 -5.88 23.09
C LYS A 718 -18.33 -7.22 23.80
N PRO A 719 -19.13 -8.26 23.48
CA PRO A 719 -18.96 -9.58 24.08
C PRO A 719 -17.56 -10.18 23.79
N ASP A 720 -16.92 -10.71 24.80
CA ASP A 720 -15.70 -11.53 24.67
C ASP A 720 -15.90 -12.83 25.46
N PRO A 721 -16.03 -13.97 24.81
CA PRO A 721 -15.98 -14.23 23.36
C PRO A 721 -17.17 -13.60 22.59
N PRO A 722 -17.00 -13.34 21.28
CA PRO A 722 -18.07 -12.85 20.41
C PRO A 722 -19.29 -13.76 20.44
N ARG A 723 -20.46 -13.14 20.43
CA ARG A 723 -21.75 -13.83 20.35
C ARG A 723 -22.82 -12.88 19.83
N PRO A 724 -23.91 -13.42 19.24
CA PRO A 724 -25.06 -12.60 18.88
C PRO A 724 -25.73 -11.96 20.11
N LEU A 725 -26.07 -10.67 19.99
CA LEU A 725 -26.92 -9.95 20.93
C LEU A 725 -28.23 -9.58 20.24
N GLU A 726 -29.34 -9.58 20.97
CA GLU A 726 -30.65 -9.23 20.44
C GLU A 726 -31.25 -8.04 21.20
N PHE A 727 -31.84 -7.10 20.46
CA PHE A 727 -32.48 -5.92 21.00
C PHE A 727 -33.80 -5.68 20.30
N ASP A 728 -34.86 -5.38 21.05
CA ASP A 728 -36.13 -4.99 20.50
C ASP A 728 -36.04 -3.57 19.93
N LEU A 729 -36.62 -3.37 18.77
CA LEU A 729 -36.70 -2.05 18.16
C LEU A 729 -37.97 -1.34 18.60
N PRO A 730 -37.89 -0.08 19.10
CA PRO A 730 -39.05 0.72 19.35
C PRO A 730 -39.90 0.89 18.09
N SER A 731 -41.23 0.72 18.18
CA SER A 731 -42.14 0.83 17.03
C SER A 731 -42.00 2.16 16.28
N ALA A 732 -41.69 3.23 16.97
CA ALA A 732 -41.44 4.54 16.37
C ALA A 732 -40.27 4.54 15.39
N ALA A 733 -39.29 3.62 15.52
CA ALA A 733 -38.16 3.53 14.64
C ALA A 733 -38.49 2.93 13.25
N THR A 734 -39.61 2.18 13.14
CA THR A 734 -40.03 1.50 11.92
C THR A 734 -41.38 1.98 11.40
N ALA A 735 -42.06 2.90 12.09
CA ALA A 735 -43.40 3.38 11.78
C ALA A 735 -43.54 3.98 10.35
N GLY A 736 -42.48 4.48 9.77
CA GLY A 736 -42.43 5.01 8.39
C GLY A 736 -42.16 3.96 7.30
N GLY A 737 -42.08 2.67 7.64
CA GLY A 737 -41.71 1.62 6.69
C GLY A 737 -40.22 1.60 6.33
N GLU A 738 -39.41 2.41 7.02
CA GLU A 738 -37.95 2.48 6.89
C GLU A 738 -37.30 2.39 8.27
N LEU A 739 -36.04 1.91 8.29
CA LEU A 739 -35.22 1.86 9.49
C LEU A 739 -33.80 2.29 9.16
N ASN A 740 -33.30 3.30 9.86
CA ASN A 740 -31.90 3.71 9.83
C ASN A 740 -31.24 3.29 11.15
N LEU A 741 -30.22 2.45 11.09
CA LEU A 741 -29.40 2.05 12.22
C LEU A 741 -28.07 2.80 12.21
N SER A 742 -27.58 3.18 13.39
CA SER A 742 -26.34 3.93 13.56
C SER A 742 -25.55 3.41 14.76
N TRP A 743 -24.37 2.85 14.51
CA TRP A 743 -23.43 2.41 15.54
C TRP A 743 -22.37 3.46 15.78
N ARG A 744 -22.05 3.71 17.05
CA ARG A 744 -20.95 4.59 17.47
C ARG A 744 -20.17 3.93 18.60
N ARG A 745 -18.83 4.08 18.58
CA ARG A 745 -18.00 3.71 19.73
C ARG A 745 -18.04 4.79 20.82
N ASP A 746 -17.52 4.48 22.02
CA ASP A 746 -17.22 5.50 23.00
C ASP A 746 -16.08 6.40 22.51
N GLN A 747 -16.21 7.70 22.76
CA GLN A 747 -15.25 8.72 22.31
C GLN A 747 -14.03 8.83 23.23
N ALA A 748 -14.08 8.23 24.43
CA ALA A 748 -13.06 8.37 25.46
C ALA A 748 -11.79 7.54 25.21
N GLY A 749 -11.77 6.66 24.18
CA GLY A 749 -10.75 5.64 24.06
C GLY A 749 -9.41 6.10 23.52
N GLY A 750 -9.27 7.28 22.91
CA GLY A 750 -8.04 7.59 22.19
C GLY A 750 -7.72 6.45 21.18
N GLY A 751 -6.47 6.32 20.71
CA GLY A 751 -6.02 5.15 19.93
C GLY A 751 -6.07 5.34 18.41
N ALA A 752 -5.90 4.26 17.64
CA ALA A 752 -5.54 4.25 16.22
C ALA A 752 -6.64 4.69 15.21
N GLY A 753 -7.70 5.35 15.65
CA GLY A 753 -8.75 5.81 14.74
C GLY A 753 -9.78 4.75 14.37
N ARG A 754 -9.72 3.52 14.93
CA ARG A 754 -10.72 2.46 14.72
C ARG A 754 -12.08 2.88 15.24
N GLY A 755 -13.15 2.55 14.52
CA GLY A 755 -14.52 2.95 14.87
C GLY A 755 -15.39 1.82 15.39
N ALA A 756 -16.70 1.93 15.19
CA ALA A 756 -17.63 0.86 15.45
C ALA A 756 -17.43 -0.28 14.45
N GLN A 757 -17.34 -1.52 14.93
CA GLN A 757 -17.04 -2.72 14.14
C GLN A 757 -18.17 -3.72 14.29
N VAL A 758 -18.85 -4.03 13.18
CA VAL A 758 -20.00 -4.93 13.12
C VAL A 758 -19.79 -5.99 12.07
N SER A 759 -19.95 -7.26 12.47
CA SER A 759 -19.75 -8.42 11.61
C SER A 759 -21.05 -8.84 10.90
N GLU A 760 -22.11 -9.07 11.63
CA GLU A 760 -23.39 -9.56 11.10
C GLU A 760 -24.56 -8.81 11.70
N VAL A 761 -25.61 -8.62 10.90
CA VAL A 761 -26.88 -8.02 11.35
C VAL A 761 -28.06 -8.80 10.78
N TRP A 762 -29.00 -9.18 11.66
CA TRP A 762 -30.33 -9.66 11.28
C TRP A 762 -31.36 -8.63 11.72
N LEU A 763 -32.22 -8.24 10.81
CA LEU A 763 -33.45 -7.56 11.15
C LEU A 763 -34.57 -8.62 11.12
N ILE A 764 -35.16 -8.91 12.25
CA ILE A 764 -36.11 -10.02 12.43
C ILE A 764 -37.49 -9.44 12.68
N LYS A 765 -38.46 -9.77 11.82
CA LYS A 765 -39.87 -9.46 12.03
C LYS A 765 -40.45 -10.43 13.08
N LYS A 766 -41.13 -9.90 14.10
CA LYS A 766 -41.79 -10.68 15.15
C LYS A 766 -43.19 -11.13 14.71
#